data_cf76dd46d7ab23246e2b02fd42c6349e
#
_entry.id   cf76dd46d7ab23246e2b02fd42c6349e
#
_cell.length_a   1.000
_cell.length_b   1.000
_cell.length_c   1.000
_cell.angle_alpha   90.00
_cell.angle_beta   90.00
_cell.angle_gamma   90.00
#
_symmetry.space_group_name_H-M   'P 1'
#
loop_
_entity.id
_entity.type
_entity.pdbx_description
1 polymer ?
#
loop_
_entity_poly.entity_id
_entity_poly.type
_entity_poly.pdbx_seq_one_letter_code
_entity_poly.pdbx_strand_id
1 'polypeptide(L)'
;MSGSEHIPRVTVLLPVYNAAPFLQTTLDSILEQQFKDFELLAIDDGSTDGSLAILQACNDPRLRVVAHERNQGLIATLNEGIEAARGTFIARMDADDVMHPERLAQQVAHLDAHPELSVLSSCVETINADGEVTGKWDVDQATVDEQAIRAMLPRTNCIAHPSVMIRRSAFADLRYSPAQKGAEDWDLWLRMLSRGLRIAKLPALLLHYRVHTGSIMGSAKKERPYELRLLITRCRFLWSEWSIGRFNGLQLAVINAQARTLARYVKNELLLPFLRDTKRVLTYSPWRLVREANALKHVERNWKGDLLFLFPYLNTGGAEQVHADILSTVADKQPLAVITGRSTDHAFRDAFSKHARVLELHHLLNHPFSRKGTLTRLVALLNRRTAARMFASNASQFFELLPLVGAHVRTTYLVHAFLYQPDGNHQHRAWLRYFGRVNGLVFISSHSKEQYERFLFANNIPRSGFEKLRLITNAVHHFGPVRMHERPGILFVGRNSPEKRLSLFLALADRLESVAPGHYRFTVVGAATVPGHPHVQFQGTVTDPQRMADIYGDHDMLVLTSDREGFPLVIMEAMAQGLLIVSTPVGDVPNRLTPEMALVTTSSYFDIALEEMAQGIPALVADRDRSMRMREASLKEARTSFAPERFRADYRALLSERAS
;
A
#
# COMPACT_ATOMS: atom_id res chain seq x y z
N MET A 1 24.42 -25.42 -55.53
CA MET A 1 22.97 -25.11 -55.47
C MET A 1 22.81 -24.10 -54.37
N SER A 2 22.63 -22.81 -54.72
CA SER A 2 22.37 -21.77 -53.76
C SER A 2 20.95 -21.95 -53.24
N GLY A 3 20.80 -22.52 -52.05
CA GLY A 3 19.52 -22.57 -51.38
C GLY A 3 19.03 -21.14 -51.24
N SER A 4 17.88 -20.78 -51.77
CA SER A 4 17.18 -19.54 -51.49
C SER A 4 16.96 -19.51 -49.98
N GLU A 5 17.63 -18.61 -49.28
CA GLU A 5 17.46 -18.43 -47.84
C GLU A 5 15.98 -18.12 -47.59
N HIS A 6 15.29 -18.97 -46.86
CA HIS A 6 13.86 -18.82 -46.59
C HIS A 6 13.66 -17.52 -45.77
N ILE A 7 12.90 -16.58 -46.31
CA ILE A 7 12.54 -15.36 -45.63
C ILE A 7 11.31 -15.63 -44.77
N PRO A 8 11.38 -15.55 -43.43
CA PRO A 8 10.26 -15.85 -42.57
C PRO A 8 9.13 -14.83 -42.78
N ARG A 9 7.90 -15.26 -42.58
CA ARG A 9 6.73 -14.38 -42.69
C ARG A 9 6.71 -13.35 -41.55
N VAL A 10 7.07 -13.75 -40.32
CA VAL A 10 7.06 -12.94 -39.11
C VAL A 10 8.45 -12.90 -38.48
N THR A 11 8.92 -11.73 -38.05
CA THR A 11 9.98 -11.60 -37.06
C THR A 11 9.34 -11.30 -35.70
N VAL A 12 9.47 -12.21 -34.72
CA VAL A 12 9.16 -11.90 -33.33
C VAL A 12 10.37 -11.15 -32.74
N LEU A 13 10.19 -9.86 -32.46
CA LEU A 13 11.25 -9.01 -31.89
C LEU A 13 11.14 -8.98 -30.36
N LEU A 14 12.16 -9.55 -29.70
CA LEU A 14 12.25 -9.74 -28.25
C LEU A 14 13.46 -8.99 -27.68
N PRO A 15 13.32 -7.73 -27.24
CA PRO A 15 14.35 -7.05 -26.45
C PRO A 15 14.43 -7.69 -25.07
N VAL A 16 15.64 -7.99 -24.59
CA VAL A 16 15.90 -8.64 -23.30
C VAL A 16 16.86 -7.79 -22.49
N TYR A 17 16.50 -7.50 -21.24
CA TYR A 17 17.40 -6.88 -20.26
C TYR A 17 16.99 -7.28 -18.84
N ASN A 18 17.85 -8.06 -18.18
CA ASN A 18 17.63 -8.54 -16.80
C ASN A 18 16.23 -9.17 -16.59
N ALA A 19 15.89 -10.13 -17.45
CA ALA A 19 14.60 -10.81 -17.48
C ALA A 19 14.67 -12.30 -17.08
N ALA A 20 15.79 -12.77 -16.52
CA ALA A 20 16.04 -14.18 -16.22
C ALA A 20 14.87 -14.88 -15.47
N PRO A 21 14.16 -14.25 -14.51
CA PRO A 21 13.06 -14.91 -13.80
C PRO A 21 11.87 -15.32 -14.68
N PHE A 22 11.66 -14.65 -15.83
CA PHE A 22 10.48 -14.82 -16.68
C PHE A 22 10.80 -15.31 -18.09
N LEU A 23 12.06 -15.13 -18.52
CA LEU A 23 12.49 -15.28 -19.90
C LEU A 23 12.23 -16.68 -20.46
N GLN A 24 12.41 -17.75 -19.66
CA GLN A 24 12.16 -19.12 -20.13
C GLN A 24 10.69 -19.31 -20.50
N THR A 25 9.76 -18.88 -19.62
CA THR A 25 8.31 -18.95 -19.88
C THR A 25 7.92 -18.14 -21.12
N THR A 26 8.53 -16.98 -21.31
CA THR A 26 8.32 -16.14 -22.50
C THR A 26 8.80 -16.87 -23.76
N LEU A 27 10.01 -17.44 -23.76
CA LEU A 27 10.56 -18.20 -24.90
C LEU A 27 9.67 -19.39 -25.26
N ASP A 28 9.27 -20.18 -24.26
CA ASP A 28 8.39 -21.34 -24.47
C ASP A 28 7.09 -20.91 -25.14
N SER A 29 6.46 -19.83 -24.68
CA SER A 29 5.20 -19.33 -25.26
C SER A 29 5.33 -18.85 -26.71
N ILE A 30 6.51 -18.35 -27.11
CA ILE A 30 6.80 -17.93 -28.48
C ILE A 30 7.08 -19.16 -29.36
N LEU A 31 7.89 -20.10 -28.90
CA LEU A 31 8.30 -21.26 -29.68
C LEU A 31 7.15 -22.26 -29.89
N GLU A 32 6.18 -22.29 -28.98
CA GLU A 32 4.98 -23.12 -29.04
C GLU A 32 3.86 -22.54 -29.95
N GLN A 33 4.05 -21.35 -30.55
CA GLN A 33 3.04 -20.76 -31.44
C GLN A 33 2.56 -21.73 -32.51
N GLN A 34 1.26 -21.74 -32.80
CA GLN A 34 0.66 -22.58 -33.85
C GLN A 34 1.17 -22.19 -35.24
N PHE A 35 1.38 -20.89 -35.49
CA PHE A 35 2.00 -20.38 -36.70
C PHE A 35 3.52 -20.65 -36.67
N LYS A 36 4.08 -21.37 -37.67
CA LYS A 36 5.46 -21.85 -37.64
C LYS A 36 6.43 -21.05 -38.50
N ASP A 37 5.96 -20.25 -39.44
CA ASP A 37 6.76 -19.48 -40.38
C ASP A 37 7.21 -18.14 -39.77
N PHE A 38 8.07 -18.22 -38.73
CA PHE A 38 8.63 -17.05 -38.05
C PHE A 38 10.09 -17.26 -37.67
N GLU A 39 10.83 -16.16 -37.54
CA GLU A 39 12.08 -16.08 -36.79
C GLU A 39 11.82 -15.41 -35.42
N LEU A 40 12.58 -15.81 -34.40
CA LEU A 40 12.65 -15.15 -33.11
C LEU A 40 13.98 -14.37 -33.04
N LEU A 41 13.91 -13.05 -33.12
CA LEU A 41 15.06 -12.16 -32.95
C LEU A 41 15.08 -11.66 -31.52
N ALA A 42 15.92 -12.28 -30.68
CA ALA A 42 16.18 -11.86 -29.30
C ALA A 42 17.43 -10.98 -29.25
N ILE A 43 17.30 -9.79 -28.67
CA ILE A 43 18.42 -8.85 -28.51
C ILE A 43 18.64 -8.65 -27.01
N ASP A 44 19.72 -9.23 -26.50
CA ASP A 44 20.14 -9.02 -25.11
C ASP A 44 20.87 -7.68 -24.99
N ASP A 45 20.30 -6.74 -24.25
CA ASP A 45 20.83 -5.38 -24.07
C ASP A 45 21.83 -5.30 -22.89
N GLY A 46 22.80 -6.21 -22.85
CA GLY A 46 23.85 -6.24 -21.83
C GLY A 46 23.32 -6.66 -20.45
N SER A 47 22.55 -7.74 -20.39
CA SER A 47 22.01 -8.30 -19.14
C SER A 47 23.13 -8.80 -18.22
N THR A 48 22.90 -8.70 -16.89
CA THR A 48 23.82 -9.11 -15.84
C THR A 48 23.27 -10.20 -14.91
N ASP A 49 22.07 -10.72 -15.19
CA ASP A 49 21.30 -11.65 -14.32
C ASP A 49 21.20 -13.09 -14.85
N GLY A 50 21.92 -13.42 -15.91
CA GLY A 50 21.85 -14.76 -16.53
C GLY A 50 20.89 -14.85 -17.71
N SER A 51 20.19 -13.79 -18.11
CA SER A 51 19.27 -13.79 -19.27
C SER A 51 19.96 -14.24 -20.56
N LEU A 52 21.18 -13.75 -20.83
CA LEU A 52 21.95 -14.17 -22.01
C LEU A 52 22.25 -15.68 -22.03
N ALA A 53 22.56 -16.27 -20.87
CA ALA A 53 22.80 -17.71 -20.79
C ALA A 53 21.55 -18.54 -21.12
N ILE A 54 20.36 -18.08 -20.72
CA ILE A 54 19.08 -18.72 -21.08
C ILE A 54 18.87 -18.66 -22.59
N LEU A 55 19.09 -17.51 -23.23
CA LEU A 55 18.99 -17.36 -24.69
C LEU A 55 19.96 -18.31 -25.42
N GLN A 56 21.22 -18.39 -24.96
CA GLN A 56 22.25 -19.25 -25.57
C GLN A 56 22.00 -20.74 -25.36
N ALA A 57 21.31 -21.13 -24.31
CA ALA A 57 20.94 -22.52 -24.04
C ALA A 57 19.73 -22.98 -24.91
N CYS A 58 19.00 -22.09 -25.52
CA CYS A 58 17.85 -22.42 -26.38
C CYS A 58 18.31 -22.90 -27.77
N ASN A 59 18.07 -24.15 -28.10
CA ASN A 59 18.52 -24.79 -29.36
C ASN A 59 17.48 -24.80 -30.48
N ASP A 60 16.57 -23.81 -30.52
CA ASP A 60 15.57 -23.70 -31.60
C ASP A 60 16.18 -23.01 -32.83
N PRO A 61 16.10 -23.61 -34.05
CA PRO A 61 16.71 -23.04 -35.26
C PRO A 61 16.08 -21.72 -35.70
N ARG A 62 14.90 -21.36 -35.19
CA ARG A 62 14.24 -20.09 -35.47
C ARG A 62 14.79 -18.94 -34.62
N LEU A 63 15.51 -19.25 -33.53
CA LEU A 63 16.08 -18.25 -32.63
C LEU A 63 17.36 -17.67 -33.20
N ARG A 64 17.44 -16.35 -33.25
CA ARG A 64 18.65 -15.58 -33.54
C ARG A 64 18.90 -14.61 -32.39
N VAL A 65 20.06 -14.77 -31.75
CA VAL A 65 20.46 -13.95 -30.59
C VAL A 65 21.48 -12.89 -31.03
N VAL A 66 21.24 -11.65 -30.65
CA VAL A 66 22.20 -10.54 -30.70
C VAL A 66 22.48 -10.12 -29.26
N ALA A 67 23.75 -9.93 -28.89
CA ALA A 67 24.11 -9.54 -27.54
C ALA A 67 24.95 -8.26 -27.54
N HIS A 68 24.55 -7.27 -26.75
CA HIS A 68 25.30 -6.05 -26.52
C HIS A 68 26.30 -6.22 -25.38
N GLU A 69 27.46 -5.62 -25.48
CA GLU A 69 28.46 -5.61 -24.40
C GLU A 69 27.98 -4.80 -23.18
N ARG A 70 27.08 -3.84 -23.38
CA ARG A 70 26.51 -2.96 -22.35
C ARG A 70 25.10 -2.51 -22.71
N ASN A 71 24.33 -2.15 -21.70
CA ASN A 71 22.98 -1.64 -21.89
C ASN A 71 22.97 -0.33 -22.72
N GLN A 72 22.28 -0.34 -23.86
CA GLN A 72 22.07 0.78 -24.77
C GLN A 72 20.67 1.39 -24.60
N GLY A 73 19.75 0.68 -23.94
CA GLY A 73 18.38 1.06 -23.66
C GLY A 73 17.37 0.58 -24.71
N LEU A 74 16.14 0.32 -24.24
CA LEU A 74 15.06 -0.28 -25.01
C LEU A 74 14.87 0.33 -26.42
N ILE A 75 14.96 1.66 -26.55
CA ILE A 75 14.75 2.34 -27.83
C ILE A 75 15.84 1.99 -28.85
N ALA A 76 17.10 1.92 -28.43
CA ALA A 76 18.20 1.53 -29.30
C ALA A 76 18.03 0.08 -29.76
N THR A 77 17.76 -0.81 -28.81
CA THR A 77 17.52 -2.24 -29.04
C THR A 77 16.34 -2.50 -29.99
N LEU A 78 15.22 -1.79 -29.82
CA LEU A 78 14.07 -1.91 -30.71
C LEU A 78 14.38 -1.41 -32.13
N ASN A 79 15.10 -0.29 -32.27
CA ASN A 79 15.47 0.24 -33.58
C ASN A 79 16.44 -0.68 -34.32
N GLU A 80 17.43 -1.24 -33.64
CA GLU A 80 18.31 -2.26 -34.19
C GLU A 80 17.53 -3.49 -34.63
N GLY A 81 16.59 -3.95 -33.78
CA GLY A 81 15.75 -5.10 -34.11
C GLY A 81 14.86 -4.88 -35.33
N ILE A 82 14.34 -3.66 -35.55
CA ILE A 82 13.58 -3.30 -36.76
C ILE A 82 14.49 -3.40 -38.01
N GLU A 83 15.74 -2.97 -37.91
CA GLU A 83 16.70 -3.03 -39.03
C GLU A 83 17.12 -4.48 -39.33
N ALA A 84 17.32 -5.27 -38.29
CA ALA A 84 17.75 -6.65 -38.39
C ALA A 84 16.62 -7.64 -38.74
N ALA A 85 15.33 -7.22 -38.63
CA ALA A 85 14.17 -8.06 -38.92
C ALA A 85 14.09 -8.44 -40.40
N ARG A 86 13.86 -9.74 -40.67
CA ARG A 86 13.73 -10.30 -42.01
C ARG A 86 12.28 -10.46 -42.45
N GLY A 87 11.35 -10.63 -41.50
CA GLY A 87 9.93 -10.92 -41.73
C GLY A 87 9.19 -9.78 -42.42
N THR A 88 8.12 -10.14 -43.12
CA THR A 88 7.15 -9.17 -43.68
C THR A 88 6.44 -8.39 -42.54
N PHE A 89 6.21 -9.08 -41.43
CA PHE A 89 5.63 -8.52 -40.21
C PHE A 89 6.65 -8.58 -39.07
N ILE A 90 6.57 -7.60 -38.17
CA ILE A 90 7.33 -7.57 -36.91
C ILE A 90 6.32 -7.67 -35.78
N ALA A 91 6.35 -8.77 -35.05
CA ALA A 91 5.57 -8.97 -33.83
C ALA A 91 6.44 -8.60 -32.62
N ARG A 92 6.07 -7.55 -31.89
CA ARG A 92 6.80 -7.11 -30.71
C ARG A 92 6.40 -7.97 -29.50
N MET A 93 7.37 -8.32 -28.63
CA MET A 93 7.16 -9.07 -27.40
C MET A 93 8.05 -8.55 -26.28
N ASP A 94 7.53 -8.47 -25.03
CA ASP A 94 8.36 -8.22 -23.84
C ASP A 94 8.92 -9.55 -23.28
N ALA A 95 10.07 -9.48 -22.65
CA ALA A 95 10.78 -10.66 -22.13
C ALA A 95 10.21 -11.21 -20.79
N ASP A 96 9.13 -10.61 -20.29
CA ASP A 96 8.40 -10.99 -19.08
C ASP A 96 6.93 -11.35 -19.32
N ASP A 97 6.44 -11.22 -20.57
CA ASP A 97 5.07 -11.52 -20.96
C ASP A 97 4.88 -12.96 -21.48
N VAL A 98 3.63 -13.41 -21.64
CA VAL A 98 3.29 -14.74 -22.17
C VAL A 98 2.38 -14.59 -23.39
N MET A 99 2.80 -15.16 -24.52
CA MET A 99 2.08 -15.11 -25.79
C MET A 99 1.04 -16.22 -25.87
N HIS A 100 -0.22 -15.89 -26.23
CA HIS A 100 -1.23 -16.91 -26.47
C HIS A 100 -0.85 -17.75 -27.71
N PRO A 101 -1.06 -19.09 -27.71
CA PRO A 101 -0.61 -19.98 -28.80
C PRO A 101 -1.11 -19.61 -30.20
N GLU A 102 -2.24 -18.96 -30.32
CA GLU A 102 -2.87 -18.57 -31.60
C GLU A 102 -2.51 -17.13 -32.04
N ARG A 103 -1.74 -16.39 -31.29
CA ARG A 103 -1.51 -14.95 -31.53
C ARG A 103 -0.97 -14.70 -32.93
N LEU A 104 0.13 -15.34 -33.31
CA LEU A 104 0.75 -15.09 -34.61
C LEU A 104 -0.18 -15.51 -35.75
N ALA A 105 -0.87 -16.65 -35.62
CA ALA A 105 -1.81 -17.14 -36.65
C ALA A 105 -2.98 -16.16 -36.89
N GLN A 106 -3.62 -15.70 -35.80
CA GLN A 106 -4.74 -14.76 -35.91
C GLN A 106 -4.31 -13.39 -36.43
N GLN A 107 -3.19 -12.86 -35.98
CA GLN A 107 -2.70 -11.55 -36.42
C GLN A 107 -2.23 -11.57 -37.90
N VAL A 108 -1.54 -12.63 -38.33
CA VAL A 108 -1.14 -12.80 -39.75
C VAL A 108 -2.36 -12.91 -40.64
N ALA A 109 -3.31 -13.79 -40.31
CA ALA A 109 -4.52 -13.98 -41.09
C ALA A 109 -5.31 -12.67 -41.23
N HIS A 110 -5.45 -11.91 -40.17
CA HIS A 110 -6.16 -10.62 -40.21
C HIS A 110 -5.41 -9.57 -41.04
N LEU A 111 -4.09 -9.43 -40.88
CA LEU A 111 -3.30 -8.52 -41.72
C LEU A 111 -3.27 -8.91 -43.18
N ASP A 112 -3.30 -10.20 -43.52
CA ASP A 112 -3.37 -10.67 -44.91
C ASP A 112 -4.74 -10.35 -45.55
N ALA A 113 -5.82 -10.45 -44.78
CA ALA A 113 -7.15 -10.05 -45.22
C ALA A 113 -7.34 -8.54 -45.34
N HIS A 114 -6.51 -7.73 -44.63
CA HIS A 114 -6.60 -6.28 -44.57
C HIS A 114 -5.27 -5.62 -44.95
N PRO A 115 -4.91 -5.58 -46.25
CA PRO A 115 -3.62 -5.02 -46.71
C PRO A 115 -3.44 -3.53 -46.40
N GLU A 116 -4.51 -2.81 -46.18
CA GLU A 116 -4.53 -1.41 -45.81
C GLU A 116 -4.10 -1.15 -44.35
N LEU A 117 -4.16 -2.17 -43.48
CA LEU A 117 -3.71 -2.04 -42.09
C LEU A 117 -2.19 -2.12 -41.99
N SER A 118 -1.60 -1.20 -41.26
CA SER A 118 -0.17 -1.14 -41.01
C SER A 118 0.23 -1.74 -39.65
N VAL A 119 -0.65 -1.62 -38.65
CA VAL A 119 -0.45 -2.09 -37.28
C VAL A 119 -1.70 -2.82 -36.82
N LEU A 120 -1.51 -3.98 -36.24
CA LEU A 120 -2.56 -4.76 -35.58
C LEU A 120 -2.12 -5.13 -34.17
N SER A 121 -2.86 -4.69 -33.17
CA SER A 121 -2.70 -5.13 -31.78
C SER A 121 -3.75 -6.19 -31.40
N SER A 122 -3.69 -6.69 -30.19
CA SER A 122 -4.75 -7.47 -29.55
C SER A 122 -5.06 -6.93 -28.17
N CYS A 123 -6.21 -7.33 -27.61
CA CYS A 123 -6.47 -7.11 -26.19
C CYS A 123 -5.53 -7.93 -25.32
N VAL A 124 -5.26 -7.44 -24.12
CA VAL A 124 -4.38 -8.09 -23.15
C VAL A 124 -5.11 -8.40 -21.84
N GLU A 125 -4.66 -9.45 -21.18
CA GLU A 125 -5.03 -9.79 -19.81
C GLU A 125 -3.81 -9.61 -18.92
N THR A 126 -3.98 -9.03 -17.73
CA THR A 126 -2.86 -8.79 -16.82
C THR A 126 -2.63 -9.98 -15.89
N ILE A 127 -1.35 -10.34 -15.69
CA ILE A 127 -0.92 -11.39 -14.78
C ILE A 127 0.10 -10.84 -13.76
N ASN A 128 0.17 -11.47 -12.58
CA ASN A 128 1.19 -11.16 -11.56
C ASN A 128 2.54 -11.86 -11.86
N ALA A 129 3.52 -11.72 -10.94
CA ALA A 129 4.82 -12.37 -11.07
C ALA A 129 4.72 -13.91 -11.15
N ASP A 130 3.73 -14.51 -10.50
CA ASP A 130 3.51 -15.95 -10.43
C ASP A 130 2.72 -16.50 -11.64
N GLY A 131 2.25 -15.61 -12.54
CA GLY A 131 1.46 -15.97 -13.73
C GLY A 131 -0.05 -16.04 -13.50
N GLU A 132 -0.53 -15.65 -12.31
CA GLU A 132 -1.96 -15.63 -12.01
C GLU A 132 -2.64 -14.40 -12.62
N VAL A 133 -3.84 -14.57 -13.17
CA VAL A 133 -4.62 -13.49 -13.77
C VAL A 133 -5.05 -12.50 -12.69
N THR A 134 -4.73 -11.22 -12.90
CA THR A 134 -5.07 -10.13 -11.96
C THR A 134 -6.14 -9.18 -12.51
N GLY A 135 -6.43 -9.23 -13.80
CA GLY A 135 -7.47 -8.40 -14.41
C GLY A 135 -7.28 -8.16 -15.90
N LYS A 136 -7.89 -7.08 -16.37
CA LYS A 136 -7.82 -6.62 -17.77
C LYS A 136 -7.48 -5.13 -17.78
N TRP A 137 -6.93 -4.66 -18.89
CA TRP A 137 -6.68 -3.24 -19.05
C TRP A 137 -7.91 -2.55 -19.67
N ASP A 138 -8.69 -1.81 -18.87
CA ASP A 138 -9.97 -1.23 -19.26
C ASP A 138 -9.91 -0.38 -20.54
N VAL A 139 -8.90 0.48 -20.68
CA VAL A 139 -8.73 1.34 -21.86
C VAL A 139 -8.45 0.51 -23.11
N ASP A 140 -7.70 -0.57 -22.98
CA ASP A 140 -7.41 -1.52 -24.05
C ASP A 140 -8.68 -2.23 -24.53
N GLN A 141 -9.49 -2.71 -23.60
CA GLN A 141 -10.76 -3.39 -23.89
C GLN A 141 -11.81 -2.45 -24.51
N ALA A 142 -11.82 -1.17 -24.12
CA ALA A 142 -12.78 -0.17 -24.60
C ALA A 142 -12.46 0.39 -26.00
N THR A 143 -11.27 0.09 -26.56
CA THR A 143 -10.79 0.68 -27.82
C THR A 143 -10.38 -0.42 -28.81
N VAL A 144 -11.37 -1.16 -29.34
CA VAL A 144 -11.12 -2.30 -30.24
C VAL A 144 -11.23 -1.95 -31.73
N ASP A 145 -12.02 -0.95 -32.12
CA ASP A 145 -12.14 -0.54 -33.51
C ASP A 145 -11.16 0.60 -33.86
N GLU A 146 -10.86 0.75 -35.16
CA GLU A 146 -9.92 1.74 -35.67
C GLU A 146 -10.32 3.18 -35.34
N GLN A 147 -11.62 3.48 -35.38
CA GLN A 147 -12.12 4.83 -35.10
C GLN A 147 -11.97 5.18 -33.62
N ALA A 148 -12.26 4.22 -32.73
CA ALA A 148 -12.06 4.37 -31.29
C ALA A 148 -10.58 4.56 -30.94
N ILE A 149 -9.67 3.78 -31.56
CA ILE A 149 -8.22 3.93 -31.39
C ILE A 149 -7.77 5.31 -31.84
N ARG A 150 -8.19 5.75 -33.04
CA ARG A 150 -7.84 7.07 -33.59
C ARG A 150 -8.34 8.24 -32.71
N ALA A 151 -9.50 8.09 -32.09
CA ALA A 151 -10.07 9.08 -31.18
C ALA A 151 -9.38 9.09 -29.80
N MET A 152 -8.89 7.93 -29.34
CA MET A 152 -8.28 7.77 -28.00
C MET A 152 -6.79 8.14 -27.98
N LEU A 153 -6.02 7.72 -28.97
CA LEU A 153 -4.55 7.93 -28.99
C LEU A 153 -4.12 9.38 -28.75
N PRO A 154 -4.79 10.44 -29.26
CA PRO A 154 -4.47 11.81 -28.88
C PRO A 154 -4.58 12.12 -27.38
N ARG A 155 -5.36 11.33 -26.64
CA ARG A 155 -5.65 11.54 -25.21
C ARG A 155 -4.77 10.70 -24.30
N THR A 156 -4.56 9.44 -24.66
CA THR A 156 -3.75 8.49 -23.88
C THR A 156 -3.36 7.31 -24.77
N ASN A 157 -2.34 6.55 -24.36
CA ASN A 157 -2.03 5.29 -25.01
C ASN A 157 -3.13 4.26 -24.69
N CYS A 158 -3.65 3.61 -25.72
CA CYS A 158 -4.67 2.57 -25.64
C CYS A 158 -4.24 1.27 -26.30
N ILE A 159 -2.96 1.12 -26.63
CA ILE A 159 -2.37 -0.03 -27.30
C ILE A 159 -1.26 -0.59 -26.41
N ALA A 160 -1.39 -1.86 -26.05
CA ALA A 160 -0.34 -2.55 -25.33
C ALA A 160 0.84 -2.83 -26.26
N HIS A 161 1.99 -2.26 -25.95
CA HIS A 161 3.19 -2.37 -26.80
C HIS A 161 3.57 -3.83 -27.15
N PRO A 162 3.56 -4.79 -26.21
CA PRO A 162 3.91 -6.18 -26.52
C PRO A 162 2.86 -6.95 -27.33
N SER A 163 1.67 -6.36 -27.57
CA SER A 163 0.60 -7.05 -28.32
C SER A 163 0.62 -6.77 -29.81
N VAL A 164 1.46 -5.85 -30.31
CA VAL A 164 1.40 -5.39 -31.68
C VAL A 164 2.10 -6.30 -32.68
N MET A 165 1.52 -6.42 -33.88
CA MET A 165 2.16 -6.89 -35.11
C MET A 165 2.12 -5.76 -36.15
N ILE A 166 3.26 -5.43 -36.73
CA ILE A 166 3.46 -4.25 -37.57
C ILE A 166 4.00 -4.71 -38.93
N ARG A 167 3.45 -4.21 -40.03
CA ARG A 167 4.07 -4.39 -41.35
C ARG A 167 5.46 -3.74 -41.34
N ARG A 168 6.49 -4.48 -41.73
CA ARG A 168 7.85 -3.94 -41.77
C ARG A 168 7.95 -2.70 -42.67
N SER A 169 7.15 -2.62 -43.73
CA SER A 169 7.07 -1.43 -44.60
C SER A 169 6.60 -0.16 -43.88
N ALA A 170 5.87 -0.27 -42.78
CA ALA A 170 5.47 0.90 -41.97
C ALA A 170 6.66 1.60 -41.29
N PHE A 171 7.80 0.93 -41.22
CA PHE A 171 9.05 1.47 -40.68
C PHE A 171 9.98 2.07 -41.75
N ALA A 172 9.54 2.28 -42.99
CA ALA A 172 10.40 2.81 -44.06
C ALA A 172 11.15 4.09 -43.64
N ASP A 173 10.44 5.04 -43.01
CA ASP A 173 10.98 6.32 -42.50
C ASP A 173 10.64 6.57 -41.03
N LEU A 174 10.23 5.54 -40.30
CA LEU A 174 9.85 5.64 -38.90
C LEU A 174 10.77 4.78 -38.02
N ARG A 175 11.15 5.34 -36.88
CA ARG A 175 11.88 4.65 -35.81
C ARG A 175 11.35 5.14 -34.45
N TYR A 176 11.60 4.37 -33.40
CA TYR A 176 11.39 4.84 -32.04
C TYR A 176 12.28 6.04 -31.74
N SER A 177 11.73 7.10 -31.16
CA SER A 177 12.44 8.34 -30.89
C SER A 177 13.19 8.30 -29.56
N PRO A 178 14.53 8.47 -29.53
CA PRO A 178 15.30 8.53 -28.28
C PRO A 178 14.82 9.63 -27.31
N ALA A 179 14.21 10.70 -27.85
CA ALA A 179 13.67 11.79 -27.05
C ALA A 179 12.42 11.40 -26.25
N GLN A 180 11.79 10.25 -26.54
CA GLN A 180 10.48 9.83 -25.97
C GLN A 180 10.61 8.64 -25.00
N LYS A 181 11.72 8.51 -24.30
CA LYS A 181 11.94 7.45 -23.31
C LYS A 181 10.78 7.35 -22.31
N GLY A 182 10.19 6.16 -22.20
CA GLY A 182 9.03 5.86 -21.33
C GLY A 182 7.67 6.24 -21.92
N ALA A 183 7.64 6.63 -23.21
CA ALA A 183 6.43 6.83 -24.02
C ALA A 183 6.76 6.64 -25.51
N GLU A 184 7.77 5.85 -25.82
CA GLU A 184 8.33 5.61 -27.15
C GLU A 184 7.30 4.96 -28.09
N ASP A 185 6.49 4.06 -27.55
CA ASP A 185 5.42 3.36 -28.26
C ASP A 185 4.28 4.34 -28.61
N TRP A 186 3.80 5.09 -27.61
CA TRP A 186 2.72 6.05 -27.82
C TRP A 186 3.09 7.13 -28.83
N ASP A 187 4.30 7.67 -28.76
CA ASP A 187 4.84 8.61 -29.77
C ASP A 187 4.87 7.99 -31.16
N LEU A 188 5.31 6.73 -31.27
CA LEU A 188 5.36 6.03 -32.55
C LEU A 188 3.93 5.87 -33.15
N TRP A 189 2.95 5.49 -32.34
CA TRP A 189 1.55 5.38 -32.79
C TRP A 189 1.00 6.71 -33.28
N LEU A 190 1.26 7.80 -32.57
CA LEU A 190 0.85 9.14 -33.01
C LEU A 190 1.51 9.53 -34.34
N ARG A 191 2.80 9.26 -34.51
CA ARG A 191 3.51 9.54 -35.77
C ARG A 191 3.05 8.65 -36.91
N MET A 192 2.71 7.39 -36.66
CA MET A 192 2.10 6.49 -37.66
C MET A 192 0.73 7.01 -38.12
N LEU A 193 -0.16 7.36 -37.18
CA LEU A 193 -1.45 7.97 -37.50
C LEU A 193 -1.31 9.31 -38.27
N SER A 194 -0.31 10.13 -37.91
CA SER A 194 -0.03 11.40 -38.59
C SER A 194 0.36 11.18 -40.05
N ARG A 195 0.98 10.02 -40.37
CA ARG A 195 1.34 9.62 -41.75
C ARG A 195 0.22 8.92 -42.48
N GLY A 196 -0.97 8.80 -41.87
CA GLY A 196 -2.13 8.13 -42.46
C GLY A 196 -2.08 6.61 -42.39
N LEU A 197 -1.10 6.04 -41.65
CA LEU A 197 -1.05 4.60 -41.42
C LEU A 197 -2.22 4.17 -40.53
N ARG A 198 -2.83 3.02 -40.85
CA ARG A 198 -4.02 2.51 -40.16
C ARG A 198 -3.62 1.54 -39.07
N ILE A 199 -4.25 1.69 -37.91
CA ILE A 199 -4.01 0.90 -36.70
C ILE A 199 -5.35 0.27 -36.26
N ALA A 200 -5.39 -1.04 -36.13
CA ALA A 200 -6.56 -1.78 -35.65
C ALA A 200 -6.21 -2.67 -34.46
N LYS A 201 -7.21 -3.26 -33.83
CA LYS A 201 -7.05 -4.17 -32.71
C LYS A 201 -8.01 -5.36 -32.81
N LEU A 202 -7.52 -6.57 -32.56
CA LEU A 202 -8.35 -7.74 -32.36
C LEU A 202 -8.97 -7.70 -30.95
N PRO A 203 -10.27 -7.97 -30.79
CA PRO A 203 -10.90 -8.05 -29.47
C PRO A 203 -10.48 -9.30 -28.68
N ALA A 204 -9.74 -10.22 -29.31
CA ALA A 204 -9.24 -11.44 -28.68
C ALA A 204 -8.10 -11.13 -27.68
N LEU A 205 -8.10 -11.85 -26.56
CA LEU A 205 -7.04 -11.82 -25.55
C LEU A 205 -5.89 -12.74 -26.02
N LEU A 206 -4.88 -12.14 -26.67
CA LEU A 206 -3.77 -12.90 -27.28
C LEU A 206 -2.42 -12.71 -26.58
N LEU A 207 -2.43 -12.00 -25.44
CA LEU A 207 -1.24 -11.76 -24.63
C LEU A 207 -1.61 -11.65 -23.15
N HIS A 208 -0.87 -12.36 -22.31
CA HIS A 208 -0.83 -12.13 -20.87
C HIS A 208 0.28 -11.14 -20.56
N TYR A 209 -0.12 -9.93 -20.13
CA TYR A 209 0.77 -8.82 -19.80
C TYR A 209 1.17 -8.89 -18.32
N ARG A 210 2.46 -9.10 -18.04
CA ARG A 210 2.95 -9.26 -16.66
C ARG A 210 3.18 -7.93 -15.96
N VAL A 211 2.62 -7.81 -14.77
CA VAL A 211 2.79 -6.63 -13.90
C VAL A 211 3.54 -7.05 -12.64
N HIS A 212 4.78 -6.57 -12.49
CA HIS A 212 5.62 -6.84 -11.33
C HIS A 212 6.42 -5.59 -10.92
N THR A 213 7.10 -5.65 -9.76
CA THR A 213 7.81 -4.49 -9.17
C THR A 213 8.97 -3.96 -10.02
N GLY A 214 9.55 -4.79 -10.86
CA GLY A 214 10.62 -4.45 -11.80
C GLY A 214 10.14 -3.93 -13.16
N SER A 215 8.83 -4.03 -13.47
CA SER A 215 8.30 -3.58 -14.76
C SER A 215 8.41 -2.07 -14.93
N ILE A 216 8.58 -1.59 -16.18
CA ILE A 216 8.65 -0.16 -16.51
C ILE A 216 7.39 0.57 -16.02
N MET A 217 6.20 -0.06 -16.12
CA MET A 217 4.95 0.49 -15.60
C MET A 217 4.94 0.59 -14.06
N GLY A 218 5.53 -0.36 -13.34
CA GLY A 218 5.68 -0.32 -11.88
C GLY A 218 6.64 0.76 -11.40
N SER A 219 7.74 0.98 -12.13
CA SER A 219 8.77 1.98 -11.79
C SER A 219 8.41 3.41 -12.22
N ALA A 220 7.65 3.58 -13.29
CA ALA A 220 7.30 4.90 -13.87
C ALA A 220 6.37 5.74 -12.97
N LYS A 221 5.71 5.16 -11.96
CA LYS A 221 4.95 5.91 -10.95
C LYS A 221 5.80 6.78 -10.03
N LYS A 222 7.14 6.65 -10.05
CA LYS A 222 8.03 7.29 -9.06
C LYS A 222 8.60 8.65 -9.47
N GLU A 223 8.72 8.99 -10.76
CA GLU A 223 9.54 10.12 -11.15
C GLU A 223 8.80 11.41 -11.53
N ARG A 224 7.60 11.34 -12.11
CA ARG A 224 6.82 12.55 -12.50
C ARG A 224 5.31 12.27 -12.46
N PRO A 225 4.46 13.29 -12.15
CA PRO A 225 3.01 13.17 -12.27
C PRO A 225 2.62 12.68 -13.68
N TYR A 226 1.64 11.79 -13.74
CA TYR A 226 1.17 11.20 -15.02
C TYR A 226 0.79 12.27 -16.05
N GLU A 227 0.07 13.31 -15.61
CA GLU A 227 -0.34 14.44 -16.44
C GLU A 227 0.86 15.16 -17.06
N LEU A 228 1.94 15.36 -16.32
CA LEU A 228 3.14 16.01 -16.82
C LEU A 228 3.83 15.17 -17.91
N ARG A 229 3.82 13.85 -17.79
CA ARG A 229 4.33 12.95 -18.85
C ARG A 229 3.50 13.08 -20.12
N LEU A 230 2.17 13.03 -20.00
CA LEU A 230 1.27 13.24 -21.13
C LEU A 230 1.54 14.58 -21.83
N LEU A 231 1.71 15.65 -21.06
CA LEU A 231 2.00 16.99 -21.59
C LEU A 231 3.32 17.00 -22.37
N ILE A 232 4.39 16.46 -21.81
CA ILE A 232 5.72 16.43 -22.43
C ILE A 232 5.71 15.63 -23.75
N THR A 233 5.13 14.42 -23.72
CA THR A 233 5.08 13.55 -24.91
C THR A 233 4.33 14.22 -26.06
N ARG A 234 3.17 14.81 -25.77
CA ARG A 234 2.39 15.53 -26.81
C ARG A 234 3.12 16.77 -27.32
N CYS A 235 3.77 17.56 -26.47
CA CYS A 235 4.57 18.70 -26.91
C CYS A 235 5.68 18.26 -27.85
N ARG A 236 6.41 17.20 -27.52
CA ARG A 236 7.48 16.65 -28.35
C ARG A 236 6.94 16.13 -29.68
N PHE A 237 5.82 15.40 -29.67
CA PHE A 237 5.15 14.96 -30.88
C PHE A 237 4.74 16.15 -31.75
N LEU A 238 4.04 17.15 -31.21
CA LEU A 238 3.62 18.33 -31.96
C LEU A 238 4.81 19.09 -32.55
N TRP A 239 5.89 19.25 -31.81
CA TRP A 239 7.12 19.88 -32.29
C TRP A 239 7.77 19.08 -33.42
N SER A 240 7.85 17.73 -33.29
CA SER A 240 8.45 16.88 -34.33
C SER A 240 7.65 16.93 -35.66
N GLU A 241 6.32 16.93 -35.58
CA GLU A 241 5.47 17.00 -36.77
C GLU A 241 5.47 18.40 -37.41
N TRP A 242 5.47 19.44 -36.57
CA TRP A 242 5.58 20.82 -37.05
C TRP A 242 6.91 21.10 -37.74
N SER A 243 8.01 20.57 -37.19
CA SER A 243 9.36 20.76 -37.78
C SER A 243 9.50 20.17 -39.19
N ILE A 244 8.65 19.21 -39.58
CA ILE A 244 8.58 18.61 -40.92
C ILE A 244 7.38 19.11 -41.75
N GLY A 245 6.71 20.19 -41.29
CA GLY A 245 5.60 20.82 -42.00
C GLY A 245 4.29 20.04 -41.98
N ARG A 246 4.12 19.02 -41.09
CA ARG A 246 2.90 18.23 -41.00
C ARG A 246 1.92 18.80 -39.99
N PHE A 247 0.75 19.21 -40.49
CA PHE A 247 -0.35 19.65 -39.66
C PHE A 247 -1.69 19.19 -40.25
N ASN A 248 -2.41 18.35 -39.49
CA ASN A 248 -3.71 17.84 -39.91
C ASN A 248 -4.67 17.70 -38.71
N GLY A 249 -5.83 17.07 -38.88
CA GLY A 249 -6.83 16.91 -37.83
C GLY A 249 -6.35 16.16 -36.58
N LEU A 250 -5.31 15.31 -36.70
CA LEU A 250 -4.71 14.61 -35.56
C LEU A 250 -3.96 15.59 -34.64
N GLN A 251 -3.15 16.50 -35.20
CA GLN A 251 -2.45 17.51 -34.38
C GLN A 251 -3.45 18.42 -33.67
N LEU A 252 -4.55 18.81 -34.31
CA LEU A 252 -5.62 19.54 -33.63
C LEU A 252 -6.25 18.76 -32.48
N ALA A 253 -6.49 17.44 -32.65
CA ALA A 253 -6.98 16.58 -31.58
C ALA A 253 -5.98 16.48 -30.42
N VAL A 254 -4.68 16.38 -30.71
CA VAL A 254 -3.62 16.38 -29.70
C VAL A 254 -3.54 17.73 -28.97
N ILE A 255 -3.63 18.87 -29.67
CA ILE A 255 -3.67 20.21 -29.07
C ILE A 255 -4.87 20.35 -28.12
N ASN A 256 -6.07 19.91 -28.54
CA ASN A 256 -7.26 19.93 -27.70
C ASN A 256 -7.10 19.03 -26.46
N ALA A 257 -6.51 17.85 -26.60
CA ALA A 257 -6.19 16.97 -25.49
C ALA A 257 -5.15 17.61 -24.55
N GLN A 258 -4.15 18.31 -25.12
CA GLN A 258 -3.14 19.04 -24.36
C GLN A 258 -3.76 20.14 -23.51
N ALA A 259 -4.63 20.99 -24.10
CA ALA A 259 -5.32 22.05 -23.37
C ALA A 259 -6.15 21.51 -22.19
N ARG A 260 -6.89 20.41 -22.41
CA ARG A 260 -7.67 19.75 -21.35
C ARG A 260 -6.79 19.18 -20.23
N THR A 261 -5.67 18.57 -20.58
CA THR A 261 -4.73 18.02 -19.58
C THR A 261 -4.05 19.15 -18.80
N LEU A 262 -3.64 20.22 -19.46
CA LEU A 262 -3.06 21.41 -18.82
C LEU A 262 -4.08 22.06 -17.86
N ALA A 263 -5.31 22.26 -18.29
CA ALA A 263 -6.37 22.80 -17.43
C ALA A 263 -6.61 21.94 -16.19
N ARG A 264 -6.59 20.60 -16.35
CA ARG A 264 -6.71 19.65 -15.23
C ARG A 264 -5.49 19.71 -14.30
N TYR A 265 -4.29 19.75 -14.86
CA TYR A 265 -3.04 19.87 -14.10
C TYR A 265 -3.00 21.18 -13.29
N VAL A 266 -3.30 22.32 -13.92
CA VAL A 266 -3.38 23.62 -13.24
C VAL A 266 -4.45 23.60 -12.14
N LYS A 267 -5.62 23.03 -12.41
CA LYS A 267 -6.69 22.91 -11.41
C LYS A 267 -6.24 22.05 -10.22
N ASN A 268 -5.69 20.87 -10.46
CA ASN A 268 -5.43 19.88 -9.41
C ASN A 268 -4.11 20.16 -8.65
N GLU A 269 -3.05 20.53 -9.37
CA GLU A 269 -1.70 20.66 -8.81
C GLU A 269 -1.37 22.09 -8.36
N LEU A 270 -2.03 23.11 -8.92
CA LEU A 270 -1.75 24.50 -8.59
C LEU A 270 -2.94 25.19 -7.91
N LEU A 271 -4.12 25.17 -8.53
CA LEU A 271 -5.27 25.95 -8.06
C LEU A 271 -5.93 25.32 -6.83
N LEU A 272 -6.23 24.00 -6.84
CA LEU A 272 -6.86 23.35 -5.70
C LEU A 272 -5.98 23.31 -4.44
N PRO A 273 -4.67 23.02 -4.50
CA PRO A 273 -3.79 23.18 -3.36
C PRO A 273 -3.75 24.62 -2.86
N PHE A 274 -3.60 25.61 -3.77
CA PHE A 274 -3.64 27.02 -3.42
C PHE A 274 -4.97 27.43 -2.76
N LEU A 275 -6.12 27.04 -3.32
CA LEU A 275 -7.43 27.30 -2.73
C LEU A 275 -7.62 26.56 -1.39
N ARG A 276 -7.09 25.34 -1.27
CA ARG A 276 -7.11 24.57 -0.01
C ARG A 276 -6.27 25.26 1.05
N ASP A 277 -5.09 25.75 0.71
CA ASP A 277 -4.23 26.47 1.64
C ASP A 277 -4.80 27.84 1.99
N THR A 278 -5.38 28.56 1.04
CA THR A 278 -6.10 29.83 1.29
C THR A 278 -7.33 29.59 2.17
N LYS A 279 -8.14 28.55 1.89
CA LYS A 279 -9.26 28.15 2.75
C LYS A 279 -8.79 27.74 4.15
N ARG A 280 -7.64 27.03 4.25
CA ARG A 280 -7.01 26.72 5.54
C ARG A 280 -6.63 28.00 6.29
N VAL A 281 -5.98 28.95 5.64
CA VAL A 281 -5.60 30.23 6.25
C VAL A 281 -6.84 30.98 6.77
N LEU A 282 -7.94 31.02 5.99
CA LEU A 282 -9.18 31.71 6.35
C LEU A 282 -10.01 30.97 7.42
N THR A 283 -9.84 29.64 7.55
CA THR A 283 -10.56 28.84 8.56
C THR A 283 -9.89 28.81 9.93
N TYR A 284 -8.62 29.25 10.03
CA TYR A 284 -7.93 29.35 11.33
C TYR A 284 -8.31 30.64 12.06
N SER A 285 -9.01 30.48 13.19
CA SER A 285 -9.30 31.59 14.07
C SER A 285 -8.00 32.24 14.58
N PRO A 286 -7.77 33.55 14.33
CA PRO A 286 -6.57 34.24 14.83
C PRO A 286 -6.40 34.10 16.34
N TRP A 287 -7.48 34.10 17.09
CA TRP A 287 -7.47 33.92 18.54
C TRP A 287 -6.89 32.57 19.00
N ARG A 288 -7.16 31.50 18.24
CA ARG A 288 -6.61 30.18 18.54
C ARG A 288 -5.11 30.14 18.27
N LEU A 289 -4.64 30.76 17.19
CA LEU A 289 -3.21 30.87 16.90
C LEU A 289 -2.48 31.66 17.99
N VAL A 290 -3.05 32.79 18.42
CA VAL A 290 -2.49 33.62 19.52
C VAL A 290 -2.47 32.84 20.84
N ARG A 291 -3.57 32.13 21.16
CA ARG A 291 -3.65 31.30 22.36
C ARG A 291 -2.58 30.22 22.38
N GLU A 292 -2.44 29.47 21.29
CA GLU A 292 -1.40 28.41 21.18
C GLU A 292 0.02 29.00 21.22
N ALA A 293 0.25 30.16 20.58
CA ALA A 293 1.53 30.85 20.60
C ALA A 293 1.91 31.31 22.01
N ASN A 294 0.95 31.84 22.79
CA ASN A 294 1.15 32.22 24.16
C ASN A 294 1.37 30.99 25.07
N ALA A 295 0.64 29.90 24.86
CA ALA A 295 0.83 28.66 25.59
C ALA A 295 2.23 28.07 25.31
N LEU A 296 2.70 28.07 24.08
CA LEU A 296 4.03 27.63 23.70
C LEU A 296 5.10 28.54 24.37
N LYS A 297 4.93 29.87 24.32
CA LYS A 297 5.82 30.82 24.97
C LYS A 297 5.89 30.61 26.49
N HIS A 298 4.76 30.28 27.11
CA HIS A 298 4.74 29.98 28.55
C HIS A 298 5.48 28.66 28.86
N VAL A 299 5.34 27.62 28.00
CA VAL A 299 6.10 26.37 28.11
C VAL A 299 7.60 26.60 27.95
N GLU A 300 8.01 27.39 26.96
CA GLU A 300 9.45 27.74 26.75
C GLU A 300 10.12 28.34 27.98
N ARG A 301 9.36 29.12 28.75
CA ARG A 301 9.89 29.79 29.97
C ARG A 301 9.86 28.89 31.21
N ASN A 302 8.84 28.05 31.34
CA ASN A 302 8.52 27.41 32.63
C ASN A 302 8.66 25.89 32.63
N TRP A 303 8.74 25.21 31.44
CA TRP A 303 8.94 23.77 31.42
C TRP A 303 10.39 23.42 31.70
N LYS A 304 10.62 22.59 32.72
CA LYS A 304 11.95 22.17 33.17
C LYS A 304 12.27 20.71 32.85
N GLY A 305 11.28 19.94 32.37
CA GLY A 305 11.45 18.53 32.00
C GLY A 305 12.36 18.32 30.78
N ASP A 306 12.72 17.09 30.52
CA ASP A 306 13.57 16.67 29.41
C ASP A 306 12.86 15.71 28.43
N LEU A 307 11.61 15.31 28.71
CA LEU A 307 10.81 14.39 27.91
C LEU A 307 9.72 15.15 27.15
N LEU A 308 9.82 15.18 25.82
CA LEU A 308 8.81 15.73 24.92
C LEU A 308 8.12 14.61 24.16
N PHE A 309 6.79 14.53 24.27
CA PHE A 309 5.93 13.60 23.56
C PHE A 309 5.17 14.32 22.46
N LEU A 310 5.07 13.68 21.28
CA LEU A 310 4.25 14.12 20.16
C LEU A 310 3.14 13.10 19.94
N PHE A 311 1.90 13.50 20.17
CA PHE A 311 0.72 12.68 19.95
C PHE A 311 -0.26 13.37 19.00
N PRO A 312 -1.06 12.62 18.21
CA PRO A 312 -1.95 13.23 17.23
C PRO A 312 -3.16 13.88 17.87
N TYR A 313 -3.84 13.19 18.80
CA TYR A 313 -5.17 13.57 19.31
C TYR A 313 -5.34 13.25 20.79
N LEU A 314 -6.43 13.79 21.37
CA LEU A 314 -6.94 13.49 22.73
C LEU A 314 -8.33 12.82 22.65
N ASN A 315 -8.67 12.19 21.52
CA ASN A 315 -9.98 11.63 21.26
C ASN A 315 -10.20 10.29 21.99
N THR A 316 -11.43 9.80 21.99
CA THR A 316 -11.73 8.44 22.44
C THR A 316 -11.08 7.41 21.50
N GLY A 317 -10.21 6.56 22.04
CA GLY A 317 -9.54 5.50 21.27
C GLY A 317 -8.55 4.68 22.08
N GLY A 318 -8.28 3.45 21.61
CA GLY A 318 -7.31 2.57 22.26
C GLY A 318 -5.87 3.07 22.19
N ALA A 319 -5.49 3.80 21.14
CA ALA A 319 -4.17 4.40 21.04
C ALA A 319 -3.95 5.50 22.09
N GLU A 320 -4.97 6.31 22.34
CA GLU A 320 -4.94 7.38 23.33
C GLU A 320 -4.84 6.82 24.76
N GLN A 321 -5.48 5.68 25.04
CA GLN A 321 -5.30 4.96 26.30
C GLN A 321 -3.83 4.55 26.48
N VAL A 322 -3.22 3.93 25.47
CA VAL A 322 -1.80 3.55 25.50
C VAL A 322 -0.90 4.77 25.71
N HIS A 323 -1.20 5.90 25.07
CA HIS A 323 -0.43 7.15 25.26
C HIS A 323 -0.55 7.67 26.69
N ALA A 324 -1.74 7.64 27.31
CA ALA A 324 -1.95 8.01 28.71
C ALA A 324 -1.17 7.09 29.66
N ASP A 325 -1.19 5.78 29.39
CA ASP A 325 -0.44 4.80 30.15
C ASP A 325 1.08 5.05 30.07
N ILE A 326 1.61 5.34 28.87
CA ILE A 326 3.03 5.71 28.70
C ILE A 326 3.38 6.97 29.51
N LEU A 327 2.56 8.01 29.44
CA LEU A 327 2.78 9.24 30.21
C LEU A 327 2.79 8.97 31.72
N SER A 328 1.92 8.06 32.21
CA SER A 328 1.87 7.67 33.61
C SER A 328 3.18 7.06 34.13
N THR A 329 3.94 6.38 33.23
CA THR A 329 5.22 5.74 33.62
C THR A 329 6.32 6.72 33.97
N VAL A 330 6.23 7.97 33.49
CA VAL A 330 7.24 9.03 33.62
C VAL A 330 6.69 10.34 34.18
N ALA A 331 5.53 10.29 34.83
CA ALA A 331 4.87 11.47 35.41
C ALA A 331 5.79 12.25 36.40
N ASP A 332 6.64 11.54 37.13
CA ASP A 332 7.67 12.10 38.00
C ASP A 332 8.70 13.01 37.30
N LYS A 333 8.89 12.83 35.97
CA LYS A 333 9.81 13.63 35.14
C LYS A 333 9.16 14.86 34.50
N GLN A 334 7.93 15.19 34.86
CA GLN A 334 7.18 16.34 34.33
C GLN A 334 7.19 16.42 32.78
N PRO A 335 6.76 15.39 32.09
CA PRO A 335 6.82 15.35 30.64
C PRO A 335 5.93 16.42 29.99
N LEU A 336 6.31 16.84 28.77
CA LEU A 336 5.51 17.72 27.91
C LEU A 336 4.85 16.89 26.81
N ALA A 337 3.53 16.83 26.79
CA ALA A 337 2.75 16.20 25.74
C ALA A 337 2.24 17.26 24.75
N VAL A 338 2.78 17.26 23.54
CA VAL A 338 2.39 18.16 22.45
C VAL A 338 1.37 17.45 21.56
N ILE A 339 0.18 18.01 21.45
CA ILE A 339 -0.91 17.49 20.60
C ILE A 339 -0.84 18.20 19.25
N THR A 340 -0.60 17.42 18.19
CA THR A 340 -0.27 17.93 16.86
C THR A 340 -1.46 17.98 15.90
N GLY A 341 -2.52 17.22 16.16
CA GLY A 341 -3.74 17.15 15.39
C GLY A 341 -4.93 17.81 16.10
N ARG A 342 -6.05 17.92 15.40
CA ARG A 342 -7.30 18.50 15.94
C ARG A 342 -8.11 17.42 16.64
N SER A 343 -8.21 17.53 17.96
CA SER A 343 -9.11 16.68 18.74
C SER A 343 -10.57 17.08 18.54
N THR A 344 -11.48 16.11 18.53
CA THR A 344 -12.91 16.28 18.31
C THR A 344 -13.72 16.22 19.60
N ASP A 345 -13.41 15.29 20.49
CA ASP A 345 -14.11 15.06 21.74
C ASP A 345 -13.29 15.35 23.02
N HIS A 346 -11.97 15.47 22.90
CA HIS A 346 -11.03 15.72 24.02
C HIS A 346 -11.17 14.74 25.20
N ALA A 347 -11.70 13.55 25.00
CA ALA A 347 -12.02 12.59 26.06
C ALA A 347 -10.80 12.22 26.95
N PHE A 348 -9.60 12.19 26.37
CA PHE A 348 -8.36 11.86 27.10
C PHE A 348 -7.60 13.06 27.66
N ARG A 349 -8.16 14.28 27.58
CA ARG A 349 -7.46 15.48 28.07
C ARG A 349 -7.09 15.39 29.55
N ASP A 350 -8.04 14.99 30.39
CA ASP A 350 -7.82 14.89 31.85
C ASP A 350 -6.83 13.77 32.20
N ALA A 351 -6.93 12.61 31.53
CA ALA A 351 -5.99 11.51 31.69
C ALA A 351 -4.55 11.93 31.35
N PHE A 352 -4.34 12.68 30.26
CA PHE A 352 -3.03 13.20 29.90
C PHE A 352 -2.56 14.28 30.88
N SER A 353 -3.45 15.22 31.26
CA SER A 353 -3.11 16.34 32.14
C SER A 353 -2.73 15.89 33.57
N LYS A 354 -3.21 14.72 33.99
CA LYS A 354 -2.83 14.09 35.26
C LYS A 354 -1.33 13.71 35.31
N HIS A 355 -0.75 13.37 34.15
CA HIS A 355 0.60 12.80 34.07
C HIS A 355 1.60 13.66 33.30
N ALA A 356 1.14 14.64 32.54
CA ALA A 356 1.96 15.47 31.68
C ALA A 356 1.44 16.91 31.61
N ARG A 357 2.32 17.83 31.25
CA ARG A 357 1.88 19.15 30.79
C ARG A 357 1.40 19.03 29.34
N VAL A 358 0.11 19.23 29.11
CA VAL A 358 -0.50 19.15 27.78
C VAL A 358 -0.41 20.48 27.04
N LEU A 359 0.09 20.45 25.80
CA LEU A 359 0.24 21.62 24.93
C LEU A 359 -0.39 21.29 23.55
N GLU A 360 -1.55 21.84 23.27
CA GLU A 360 -2.20 21.70 21.97
C GLU A 360 -1.64 22.75 21.00
N LEU A 361 -1.04 22.30 19.88
CA LEU A 361 -0.41 23.14 18.86
C LEU A 361 -0.96 22.88 17.45
N HIS A 362 -2.16 22.29 17.35
CA HIS A 362 -2.76 21.92 16.06
C HIS A 362 -2.81 23.10 15.08
N HIS A 363 -3.28 24.27 15.51
CA HIS A 363 -3.43 25.43 14.63
C HIS A 363 -2.05 25.95 14.18
N LEU A 364 -1.10 26.11 15.09
CA LEU A 364 0.26 26.57 14.77
C LEU A 364 1.02 25.60 13.86
N LEU A 365 0.89 24.28 14.09
CA LEU A 365 1.60 23.25 13.34
C LEU A 365 0.99 22.96 11.96
N ASN A 366 -0.27 23.32 11.72
CA ASN A 366 -0.95 23.12 10.45
C ASN A 366 -1.19 24.41 9.66
N HIS A 367 -0.88 25.58 10.23
CA HIS A 367 -0.97 26.85 9.54
C HIS A 367 0.31 27.14 8.74
N PRO A 368 0.23 27.47 7.45
CA PRO A 368 1.39 27.56 6.55
C PRO A 368 2.50 28.49 7.04
N PHE A 369 2.12 29.67 7.56
CA PHE A 369 3.09 30.69 7.98
C PHE A 369 3.68 30.46 9.39
N SER A 370 3.00 29.77 10.29
CA SER A 370 3.49 29.54 11.66
C SER A 370 4.19 28.19 11.86
N ARG A 371 3.93 27.19 10.97
CA ARG A 371 4.46 25.84 11.09
C ARG A 371 5.97 25.79 11.28
N LYS A 372 6.73 26.38 10.36
CA LYS A 372 8.20 26.37 10.40
C LYS A 372 8.73 27.00 11.69
N GLY A 373 8.20 28.18 12.09
CA GLY A 373 8.58 28.85 13.33
C GLY A 373 8.25 28.01 14.56
N THR A 374 7.10 27.32 14.58
CA THR A 374 6.70 26.45 15.69
C THR A 374 7.63 25.24 15.83
N LEU A 375 7.95 24.57 14.72
CA LEU A 375 8.91 23.45 14.70
C LEU A 375 10.30 23.90 15.19
N THR A 376 10.80 25.06 14.73
CA THR A 376 12.08 25.62 15.19
C THR A 376 12.08 25.85 16.70
N ARG A 377 10.97 26.35 17.28
CA ARG A 377 10.85 26.58 18.73
C ARG A 377 10.84 25.25 19.51
N LEU A 378 10.16 24.21 19.03
CA LEU A 378 10.18 22.87 19.63
C LEU A 378 11.59 22.26 19.57
N VAL A 379 12.31 22.42 18.46
CA VAL A 379 13.72 22.02 18.33
C VAL A 379 14.59 22.75 19.37
N ALA A 380 14.41 24.06 19.52
CA ALA A 380 15.17 24.84 20.48
C ALA A 380 14.89 24.42 21.94
N LEU A 381 13.65 24.02 22.25
CA LEU A 381 13.30 23.45 23.56
C LEU A 381 14.09 22.16 23.86
N LEU A 382 14.24 21.28 22.88
CA LEU A 382 14.97 20.01 23.01
C LEU A 382 16.49 20.26 23.06
N ASN A 383 17.02 21.06 22.13
CA ASN A 383 18.47 21.25 21.97
C ASN A 383 19.12 21.99 23.15
N ARG A 384 18.36 22.73 23.96
CA ARG A 384 18.87 23.41 25.18
C ARG A 384 19.10 22.45 26.34
N ARG A 385 18.71 21.18 26.26
CA ARG A 385 18.73 20.20 27.35
C ARG A 385 19.70 19.08 27.06
N THR A 386 20.57 18.77 28.01
CA THR A 386 21.62 17.75 27.86
C THR A 386 21.05 16.31 27.82
N ALA A 387 19.90 16.07 28.48
CA ALA A 387 19.25 14.77 28.56
C ALA A 387 17.93 14.71 27.79
N ALA A 388 17.77 15.56 26.78
CA ALA A 388 16.52 15.66 26.01
C ALA A 388 16.14 14.36 25.33
N ARG A 389 14.83 14.05 25.39
CA ARG A 389 14.22 12.91 24.69
C ARG A 389 12.97 13.36 23.96
N MET A 390 12.81 12.84 22.75
CA MET A 390 11.63 13.04 21.93
C MET A 390 10.98 11.68 21.66
N PHE A 391 9.77 11.50 22.13
CA PHE A 391 8.96 10.33 21.87
C PHE A 391 7.76 10.72 20.99
N ALA A 392 7.41 9.91 20.02
CA ALA A 392 6.23 10.18 19.20
C ALA A 392 5.47 8.91 18.85
N SER A 393 4.18 9.09 18.59
CA SER A 393 3.30 8.06 18.07
C SER A 393 2.30 8.69 17.12
N ASN A 394 2.16 8.14 15.89
CA ASN A 394 1.24 8.62 14.86
C ASN A 394 1.32 10.14 14.56
N ALA A 395 2.45 10.77 14.85
CA ALA A 395 2.69 12.20 14.65
C ALA A 395 3.74 12.42 13.55
N SER A 396 3.31 12.87 12.37
CA SER A 396 4.21 13.13 11.22
C SER A 396 5.27 14.20 11.51
N GLN A 397 4.99 15.11 12.42
CA GLN A 397 5.91 16.15 12.86
C GLN A 397 7.21 15.60 13.46
N PHE A 398 7.20 14.38 13.98
CA PHE A 398 8.40 13.70 14.45
C PHE A 398 9.47 13.64 13.35
N PHE A 399 9.09 13.23 12.14
CA PHE A 399 10.01 13.08 11.02
C PHE A 399 10.51 14.41 10.46
N GLU A 400 9.77 15.50 10.68
CA GLU A 400 10.20 16.86 10.35
C GLU A 400 11.17 17.43 11.38
N LEU A 401 11.00 17.10 12.67
CA LEU A 401 11.88 17.49 13.75
C LEU A 401 13.18 16.67 13.78
N LEU A 402 13.11 15.41 13.41
CA LEU A 402 14.22 14.45 13.48
C LEU A 402 15.54 14.95 12.85
N PRO A 403 15.56 15.56 11.63
CA PRO A 403 16.79 16.12 11.06
C PRO A 403 17.29 17.40 11.75
N LEU A 404 16.46 18.06 12.55
CA LEU A 404 16.74 19.38 13.14
C LEU A 404 17.19 19.31 14.60
N VAL A 405 16.82 18.24 15.32
CA VAL A 405 17.25 18.06 16.72
C VAL A 405 18.71 17.67 16.81
N GLY A 406 19.39 18.07 17.89
CA GLY A 406 20.80 17.75 18.14
C GLY A 406 21.06 16.25 18.28
N ALA A 407 22.29 15.80 18.04
CA ALA A 407 22.66 14.38 18.15
C ALA A 407 22.51 13.82 19.58
N HIS A 408 22.56 14.68 20.59
CA HIS A 408 22.36 14.33 22.01
C HIS A 408 20.88 14.07 22.38
N VAL A 409 19.91 14.45 21.50
CA VAL A 409 18.48 14.22 21.74
C VAL A 409 18.15 12.78 21.38
N ARG A 410 17.77 11.97 22.35
CA ARG A 410 17.28 10.61 22.07
C ARG A 410 15.88 10.64 21.46
N THR A 411 15.70 9.88 20.41
CA THR A 411 14.46 9.87 19.63
C THR A 411 13.87 8.47 19.59
N THR A 412 12.59 8.35 19.94
CA THR A 412 11.86 7.09 19.96
C THR A 412 10.52 7.26 19.24
N TYR A 413 10.14 6.29 18.44
CA TYR A 413 8.86 6.29 17.75
C TYR A 413 8.08 5.01 18.02
N LEU A 414 6.80 5.14 18.40
CA LEU A 414 5.89 4.03 18.63
C LEU A 414 5.06 3.75 17.36
N VAL A 415 5.09 2.51 16.93
CA VAL A 415 4.36 1.96 15.78
C VAL A 415 3.24 1.06 16.28
N HIS A 416 1.98 1.50 16.20
CA HIS A 416 0.83 0.71 16.65
C HIS A 416 0.52 -0.47 15.73
N ALA A 417 0.62 -0.27 14.41
CA ALA A 417 0.43 -1.32 13.42
C ALA A 417 1.30 -1.05 12.20
N PHE A 418 1.87 -2.08 11.65
CA PHE A 418 2.62 -2.01 10.40
C PHE A 418 2.43 -3.28 9.60
N LEU A 419 2.09 -3.12 8.32
CA LEU A 419 2.05 -4.18 7.34
C LEU A 419 2.99 -3.81 6.19
N TYR A 420 3.96 -4.67 5.90
CA TYR A 420 4.86 -4.46 4.78
C TYR A 420 4.11 -4.63 3.46
N GLN A 421 4.23 -3.64 2.59
CA GLN A 421 3.71 -3.64 1.23
C GLN A 421 4.85 -3.28 0.29
N PRO A 422 5.24 -4.15 -0.64
CA PRO A 422 6.39 -3.92 -1.55
C PRO A 422 6.31 -2.57 -2.27
N ASP A 423 5.12 -2.17 -2.74
CA ASP A 423 4.90 -0.90 -3.45
C ASP A 423 4.28 0.21 -2.58
N GLY A 424 3.99 -0.12 -1.32
CA GLY A 424 3.38 0.79 -0.34
C GLY A 424 4.39 1.40 0.64
N ASN A 425 3.89 1.77 1.81
CA ASN A 425 4.68 2.31 2.94
C ASN A 425 5.48 3.57 2.60
N HIS A 426 4.98 4.42 1.69
CA HIS A 426 5.69 5.62 1.21
C HIS A 426 6.12 6.56 2.33
N GLN A 427 5.32 6.72 3.38
CA GLN A 427 5.68 7.53 4.53
C GLN A 427 6.92 6.96 5.24
N HIS A 428 6.96 5.63 5.47
CA HIS A 428 8.09 4.98 6.12
C HIS A 428 9.35 5.03 5.23
N ARG A 429 9.23 4.86 3.92
CA ARG A 429 10.35 5.01 2.99
C ARG A 429 10.93 6.42 2.98
N ALA A 430 10.09 7.44 3.05
CA ALA A 430 10.53 8.83 3.00
C ALA A 430 11.47 9.21 4.15
N TRP A 431 11.31 8.60 5.32
CA TRP A 431 12.15 8.91 6.48
C TRP A 431 13.27 7.89 6.75
N LEU A 432 13.38 6.79 5.98
CA LEU A 432 14.50 5.84 6.09
C LEU A 432 15.87 6.52 6.02
N ARG A 433 16.01 7.57 5.23
CA ARG A 433 17.23 8.42 5.19
C ARG A 433 17.63 8.98 6.56
N TYR A 434 16.69 9.08 7.50
CA TYR A 434 16.94 9.53 8.86
C TYR A 434 16.96 8.39 9.88
N PHE A 435 16.90 7.13 9.42
CA PHE A 435 16.84 5.96 10.30
C PHE A 435 18.00 5.90 11.29
N GLY A 436 19.21 6.35 10.87
CA GLY A 436 20.37 6.48 11.76
C GLY A 436 20.16 7.39 12.97
N ARG A 437 19.24 8.35 12.88
CA ARG A 437 18.92 9.30 13.94
C ARG A 437 17.82 8.84 14.90
N VAL A 438 17.13 7.74 14.59
CA VAL A 438 16.15 7.11 15.48
C VAL A 438 16.89 6.17 16.41
N ASN A 439 16.74 6.36 17.72
CA ASN A 439 17.39 5.53 18.74
C ASN A 439 16.52 4.33 19.13
N GLY A 440 15.19 4.43 19.04
CA GLY A 440 14.27 3.35 19.34
C GLY A 440 13.03 3.37 18.48
N LEU A 441 12.64 2.18 17.99
CA LEU A 441 11.34 1.92 17.37
C LEU A 441 10.60 0.91 18.23
N VAL A 442 9.47 1.30 18.79
CA VAL A 442 8.65 0.45 19.64
C VAL A 442 7.50 -0.12 18.85
N PHE A 443 7.27 -1.41 18.96
CA PHE A 443 6.16 -2.13 18.38
C PHE A 443 5.31 -2.75 19.49
N ILE A 444 4.00 -2.73 19.33
CA ILE A 444 3.08 -3.33 20.30
C ILE A 444 2.78 -4.81 19.96
N SER A 445 3.17 -5.29 18.77
CA SER A 445 2.97 -6.66 18.31
C SER A 445 4.21 -7.22 17.62
N SER A 446 4.46 -8.52 17.78
CA SER A 446 5.56 -9.24 17.13
C SER A 446 5.37 -9.24 15.61
N HIS A 447 4.15 -9.45 15.13
CA HIS A 447 3.83 -9.41 13.71
C HIS A 447 4.23 -8.07 13.06
N SER A 448 3.83 -6.93 13.65
CA SER A 448 4.21 -5.60 13.13
C SER A 448 5.73 -5.39 13.14
N LYS A 449 6.43 -5.89 14.16
CA LYS A 449 7.89 -5.83 14.25
C LYS A 449 8.55 -6.64 13.13
N GLU A 450 8.13 -7.89 12.90
CA GLU A 450 8.64 -8.74 11.83
C GLU A 450 8.36 -8.15 10.44
N GLN A 451 7.15 -7.65 10.21
CA GLN A 451 6.82 -6.95 8.96
C GLN A 451 7.72 -5.72 8.74
N TYR A 452 8.09 -5.03 9.81
CA TYR A 452 9.00 -3.90 9.74
C TYR A 452 10.45 -4.32 9.49
N GLU A 453 10.88 -5.43 10.06
CA GLU A 453 12.20 -6.04 9.77
C GLU A 453 12.32 -6.41 8.29
N ARG A 454 11.27 -7.04 7.71
CA ARG A 454 11.19 -7.31 6.26
C ARG A 454 11.26 -6.02 5.43
N PHE A 455 10.56 -4.98 5.86
CA PHE A 455 10.60 -3.67 5.22
C PHE A 455 12.00 -3.05 5.25
N LEU A 456 12.70 -3.09 6.39
CA LEU A 456 14.05 -2.58 6.52
C LEU A 456 15.03 -3.37 5.64
N PHE A 457 14.93 -4.69 5.65
CA PHE A 457 15.74 -5.57 4.82
C PHE A 457 15.56 -5.28 3.33
N ALA A 458 14.31 -5.17 2.87
CA ALA A 458 13.96 -4.83 1.48
C ALA A 458 14.42 -3.42 1.04
N ASN A 459 14.78 -2.55 2.00
CA ASN A 459 15.33 -1.21 1.73
C ASN A 459 16.82 -1.10 2.08
N ASN A 460 17.54 -2.22 2.12
CA ASN A 460 18.99 -2.31 2.33
C ASN A 460 19.49 -1.73 3.67
N ILE A 461 18.66 -1.75 4.72
CA ILE A 461 19.11 -1.39 6.07
C ILE A 461 19.80 -2.62 6.69
N PRO A 462 21.06 -2.49 7.15
CA PRO A 462 21.80 -3.60 7.71
C PRO A 462 21.19 -4.13 9.02
N ARG A 463 21.33 -5.42 9.30
CA ARG A 463 20.77 -6.08 10.50
C ARG A 463 21.21 -5.45 11.82
N SER A 464 22.39 -4.84 11.87
CA SER A 464 22.84 -4.06 13.03
C SER A 464 21.90 -2.89 13.40
N GLY A 465 21.11 -2.39 12.43
CA GLY A 465 20.07 -1.41 12.70
C GLY A 465 18.83 -1.97 13.40
N PHE A 466 18.65 -3.30 13.43
CA PHE A 466 17.46 -3.95 14.00
C PHE A 466 17.49 -3.97 15.54
N GLU A 467 18.62 -3.74 16.17
CA GLU A 467 18.75 -3.59 17.62
C GLU A 467 17.90 -2.44 18.20
N LYS A 468 17.52 -1.49 17.33
CA LYS A 468 16.64 -0.37 17.71
C LYS A 468 15.16 -0.77 17.82
N LEU A 469 14.77 -1.94 17.30
CA LEU A 469 13.40 -2.41 17.29
C LEU A 469 13.07 -3.10 18.62
N ARG A 470 12.19 -2.50 19.39
CA ARG A 470 11.76 -3.00 20.70
C ARG A 470 10.31 -3.49 20.62
N LEU A 471 10.02 -4.61 21.27
CA LEU A 471 8.66 -5.08 21.45
C LEU A 471 8.22 -4.75 22.89
N ILE A 472 7.21 -3.89 23.02
CA ILE A 472 6.57 -3.58 24.30
C ILE A 472 5.06 -3.71 24.09
N THR A 473 4.47 -4.73 24.70
CA THR A 473 3.03 -5.00 24.58
C THR A 473 2.23 -4.02 25.43
N ASN A 474 1.02 -3.70 25.01
CA ASN A 474 0.10 -2.87 25.78
C ASN A 474 -0.25 -3.51 27.13
N ALA A 475 -0.69 -2.69 28.09
CA ALA A 475 -1.15 -3.15 29.40
C ALA A 475 -2.68 -3.25 29.45
N VAL A 476 -3.19 -4.09 30.35
CA VAL A 476 -4.59 -4.14 30.77
C VAL A 476 -4.67 -3.86 32.27
N HIS A 477 -5.62 -3.02 32.68
CA HIS A 477 -5.71 -2.53 34.06
C HIS A 477 -6.74 -3.27 34.92
N HIS A 478 -7.74 -3.90 34.30
CA HIS A 478 -8.83 -4.56 34.99
C HIS A 478 -8.79 -6.06 34.72
N PHE A 479 -8.66 -6.84 35.79
CA PHE A 479 -8.68 -8.32 35.76
C PHE A 479 -9.87 -8.83 36.54
N GLY A 480 -10.67 -9.67 35.89
CA GLY A 480 -11.85 -10.32 36.50
C GLY A 480 -11.66 -11.81 36.72
N PRO A 481 -12.60 -12.45 37.43
CA PRO A 481 -12.70 -13.90 37.48
C PRO A 481 -13.38 -14.44 36.22
N VAL A 482 -13.11 -15.69 35.89
CA VAL A 482 -13.91 -16.40 34.87
C VAL A 482 -15.34 -16.60 35.40
N ARG A 483 -16.33 -16.15 34.60
CA ARG A 483 -17.76 -16.29 34.91
C ARG A 483 -18.44 -17.05 33.80
N MET A 484 -19.51 -17.78 34.11
CA MET A 484 -20.38 -18.45 33.14
C MET A 484 -21.83 -18.06 33.43
N HIS A 485 -22.51 -17.62 32.37
CA HIS A 485 -23.91 -17.25 32.48
C HIS A 485 -24.82 -18.39 31.95
N GLU A 486 -26.04 -18.47 32.46
CA GLU A 486 -27.02 -19.44 31.96
C GLU A 486 -27.35 -19.22 30.50
N ARG A 487 -27.47 -17.98 30.11
CA ARG A 487 -27.62 -17.53 28.71
C ARG A 487 -26.32 -16.89 28.23
N PRO A 488 -25.53 -17.58 27.39
CA PRO A 488 -24.23 -17.10 26.99
C PRO A 488 -24.27 -15.73 26.29
N GLY A 489 -23.47 -14.78 26.82
CA GLY A 489 -23.32 -13.46 26.26
C GLY A 489 -22.20 -13.41 25.23
N ILE A 490 -22.50 -12.95 24.01
CA ILE A 490 -21.57 -12.77 22.91
C ILE A 490 -21.39 -11.29 22.66
N LEU A 491 -20.16 -10.82 22.80
CA LEU A 491 -19.80 -9.40 22.76
C LEU A 491 -18.98 -9.08 21.52
N PHE A 492 -19.33 -7.97 20.85
CA PHE A 492 -18.50 -7.27 19.87
C PHE A 492 -18.11 -5.91 20.43
N VAL A 493 -16.82 -5.56 20.35
CA VAL A 493 -16.31 -4.24 20.75
C VAL A 493 -15.54 -3.62 19.60
N GLY A 494 -16.05 -2.52 19.05
CA GLY A 494 -15.40 -1.82 17.95
C GLY A 494 -16.29 -0.78 17.25
N ARG A 495 -15.65 0.12 16.50
CA ARG A 495 -16.36 1.09 15.66
C ARG A 495 -17.01 0.38 14.47
N ASN A 496 -18.07 0.98 13.92
CA ASN A 496 -18.59 0.54 12.63
C ASN A 496 -17.71 1.07 11.49
N SER A 497 -16.62 0.36 11.24
CA SER A 497 -15.67 0.68 10.17
C SER A 497 -15.39 -0.57 9.33
N PRO A 498 -15.04 -0.41 8.04
CA PRO A 498 -14.88 -1.56 7.13
C PRO A 498 -13.93 -2.63 7.66
N GLU A 499 -12.83 -2.23 8.29
CA GLU A 499 -11.83 -3.14 8.84
C GLU A 499 -12.31 -3.95 10.05
N LYS A 500 -13.32 -3.46 10.80
CA LYS A 500 -13.90 -4.17 11.96
C LYS A 500 -14.99 -5.17 11.57
N ARG A 501 -15.57 -5.03 10.38
CA ARG A 501 -16.57 -5.92 9.78
C ARG A 501 -17.72 -6.28 10.71
N LEU A 502 -18.38 -5.26 11.27
CA LEU A 502 -19.58 -5.46 12.08
C LEU A 502 -20.64 -6.34 11.36
N SER A 503 -20.70 -6.25 10.03
CA SER A 503 -21.58 -7.08 9.20
C SER A 503 -21.38 -8.58 9.39
N LEU A 504 -20.15 -9.05 9.61
CA LEU A 504 -19.86 -10.45 9.89
C LEU A 504 -20.41 -10.86 11.26
N PHE A 505 -20.27 -10.00 12.28
CA PHE A 505 -20.86 -10.23 13.60
C PHE A 505 -22.39 -10.30 13.55
N LEU A 506 -23.04 -9.42 12.79
CA LEU A 506 -24.49 -9.43 12.62
C LEU A 506 -24.98 -10.70 11.91
N ALA A 507 -24.30 -11.10 10.83
CA ALA A 507 -24.60 -12.36 10.14
C ALA A 507 -24.40 -13.59 11.04
N LEU A 508 -23.37 -13.57 11.90
CA LEU A 508 -23.16 -14.63 12.90
C LEU A 508 -24.29 -14.67 13.92
N ALA A 509 -24.76 -13.52 14.40
CA ALA A 509 -25.90 -13.45 15.32
C ALA A 509 -27.17 -14.02 14.68
N ASP A 510 -27.48 -13.66 13.42
CA ASP A 510 -28.61 -14.24 12.69
C ASP A 510 -28.50 -15.75 12.52
N ARG A 511 -27.30 -16.22 12.18
CA ARG A 511 -27.03 -17.65 11.99
C ARG A 511 -27.21 -18.45 13.27
N LEU A 512 -26.67 -17.96 14.39
CA LEU A 512 -26.81 -18.62 15.71
C LEU A 512 -28.25 -18.56 16.21
N GLU A 513 -28.95 -17.46 16.03
CA GLU A 513 -30.35 -17.31 16.41
C GLU A 513 -31.27 -18.23 15.60
N SER A 514 -30.97 -18.43 14.29
CA SER A 514 -31.75 -19.34 13.44
C SER A 514 -31.64 -20.82 13.87
N VAL A 515 -30.49 -21.22 14.47
CA VAL A 515 -30.24 -22.58 14.92
C VAL A 515 -30.74 -22.81 16.37
N ALA A 516 -30.58 -21.83 17.25
CA ALA A 516 -30.96 -21.91 18.65
C ALA A 516 -31.62 -20.58 19.12
N PRO A 517 -32.91 -20.38 18.78
CA PRO A 517 -33.62 -19.14 19.09
C PRO A 517 -33.61 -18.80 20.57
N GLY A 518 -33.21 -17.56 20.90
CA GLY A 518 -33.18 -17.05 22.27
C GLY A 518 -32.11 -17.68 23.20
N HIS A 519 -31.25 -18.53 22.67
CA HIS A 519 -30.21 -19.19 23.48
C HIS A 519 -29.06 -18.25 23.82
N TYR A 520 -28.70 -17.32 22.90
CA TYR A 520 -27.59 -16.39 23.05
C TYR A 520 -28.09 -14.97 23.32
N ARG A 521 -27.21 -14.14 23.89
CA ARG A 521 -27.39 -12.70 24.04
C ARG A 521 -26.26 -12.00 23.27
N PHE A 522 -26.61 -11.16 22.28
CA PHE A 522 -25.64 -10.47 21.46
C PHE A 522 -25.58 -8.98 21.84
N THR A 523 -24.38 -8.47 22.06
CA THR A 523 -24.14 -7.07 22.42
C THR A 523 -23.06 -6.46 21.57
N VAL A 524 -23.28 -5.22 21.10
CA VAL A 524 -22.34 -4.41 20.33
C VAL A 524 -22.01 -3.14 21.11
N VAL A 525 -20.73 -2.87 21.31
CA VAL A 525 -20.21 -1.67 21.95
C VAL A 525 -19.29 -0.93 20.98
N GLY A 526 -19.37 0.42 20.93
CA GLY A 526 -18.49 1.27 20.14
C GLY A 526 -19.00 1.59 18.72
N ALA A 527 -20.01 0.88 18.23
CA ALA A 527 -20.70 1.24 17.01
C ALA A 527 -21.89 2.17 17.31
N ALA A 528 -21.97 3.29 16.59
CA ALA A 528 -23.19 4.09 16.58
C ALA A 528 -24.33 3.26 15.98
N THR A 529 -25.55 3.50 16.44
CA THR A 529 -26.78 2.77 16.10
C THR A 529 -26.86 2.46 14.59
N VAL A 530 -26.69 1.18 14.27
CA VAL A 530 -27.23 0.63 13.02
C VAL A 530 -28.75 0.48 13.25
N PRO A 531 -29.64 0.78 12.26
CA PRO A 531 -31.08 0.57 12.42
C PRO A 531 -31.34 -0.81 12.99
N GLY A 532 -32.13 -0.88 14.09
CA GLY A 532 -32.23 -1.95 15.03
C GLY A 532 -32.21 -3.36 14.45
N HIS A 533 -31.13 -4.08 14.72
CA HIS A 533 -31.06 -5.53 14.46
C HIS A 533 -31.92 -6.24 15.52
N PRO A 534 -32.84 -7.13 15.15
CA PRO A 534 -33.83 -7.66 16.09
C PRO A 534 -33.21 -8.47 17.25
N HIS A 535 -32.04 -9.08 17.06
CA HIS A 535 -31.40 -9.97 18.01
C HIS A 535 -30.17 -9.36 18.71
N VAL A 536 -29.76 -8.12 18.37
CA VAL A 536 -28.53 -7.51 18.85
C VAL A 536 -28.79 -6.23 19.63
N GLN A 537 -28.25 -6.14 20.83
CA GLN A 537 -28.31 -4.96 21.69
C GLN A 537 -27.12 -4.03 21.39
N PHE A 538 -27.38 -2.78 21.00
CA PHE A 538 -26.36 -1.76 20.80
C PHE A 538 -26.25 -0.85 22.02
N GLN A 539 -25.05 -0.76 22.61
CA GLN A 539 -24.78 0.08 23.79
C GLN A 539 -24.11 1.43 23.46
N GLY A 540 -23.85 1.68 22.15
CA GLY A 540 -23.11 2.88 21.73
C GLY A 540 -21.68 2.92 22.21
N THR A 541 -21.09 4.13 22.31
CA THR A 541 -19.70 4.32 22.74
C THR A 541 -19.61 4.39 24.26
N VAL A 542 -18.80 3.52 24.85
CA VAL A 542 -18.50 3.50 26.28
C VAL A 542 -17.06 3.98 26.48
N THR A 543 -16.87 5.04 27.29
CA THR A 543 -15.56 5.66 27.54
C THR A 543 -15.07 5.43 28.98
N ASP A 544 -15.95 5.03 29.89
CA ASP A 544 -15.60 4.71 31.28
C ASP A 544 -14.96 3.32 31.34
N PRO A 545 -13.69 3.21 31.80
CA PRO A 545 -12.99 1.93 31.88
C PRO A 545 -13.66 0.92 32.82
N GLN A 546 -14.24 1.37 33.95
CA GLN A 546 -14.92 0.50 34.90
C GLN A 546 -16.20 -0.09 34.27
N ARG A 547 -17.00 0.76 33.62
CA ARG A 547 -18.19 0.30 32.91
C ARG A 547 -17.85 -0.65 31.76
N MET A 548 -16.71 -0.45 31.10
CA MET A 548 -16.22 -1.36 30.06
C MET A 548 -15.84 -2.72 30.67
N ALA A 549 -15.14 -2.71 31.81
CA ALA A 549 -14.82 -3.94 32.55
C ALA A 549 -16.09 -4.69 33.02
N ASP A 550 -17.11 -3.97 33.49
CA ASP A 550 -18.40 -4.56 33.88
C ASP A 550 -19.08 -5.20 32.65
N ILE A 551 -19.08 -4.53 31.48
CA ILE A 551 -19.63 -5.10 30.25
C ILE A 551 -18.89 -6.39 29.85
N TYR A 552 -17.56 -6.41 29.89
CA TYR A 552 -16.81 -7.65 29.66
C TYR A 552 -17.23 -8.72 30.68
N GLY A 553 -17.29 -8.38 31.98
CA GLY A 553 -17.67 -9.31 33.05
C GLY A 553 -19.08 -9.89 32.95
N ASP A 554 -19.99 -9.20 32.24
CA ASP A 554 -21.36 -9.63 31.98
C ASP A 554 -21.51 -10.53 30.74
N HIS A 555 -20.41 -10.80 30.01
CA HIS A 555 -20.43 -11.61 28.81
C HIS A 555 -19.52 -12.85 28.95
N ASP A 556 -19.77 -13.83 28.10
CA ASP A 556 -19.06 -15.11 28.11
C ASP A 556 -17.98 -15.18 27.04
N MET A 557 -18.15 -14.47 25.93
CA MET A 557 -17.21 -14.51 24.83
C MET A 557 -17.11 -13.20 24.11
N LEU A 558 -15.91 -12.90 23.64
CA LEU A 558 -15.63 -11.81 22.69
C LEU A 558 -15.50 -12.42 21.30
N VAL A 559 -16.21 -11.84 20.31
CA VAL A 559 -16.07 -12.18 18.90
C VAL A 559 -15.38 -11.02 18.18
N LEU A 560 -14.19 -11.27 17.63
CA LEU A 560 -13.47 -10.35 16.79
C LEU A 560 -13.58 -10.75 15.31
N THR A 561 -14.17 -9.88 14.51
CA THR A 561 -14.42 -10.12 13.07
C THR A 561 -13.51 -9.31 12.16
N SER A 562 -12.51 -8.62 12.68
CA SER A 562 -11.63 -7.70 11.93
C SER A 562 -10.90 -8.41 10.80
N ASP A 563 -10.57 -7.66 9.73
CA ASP A 563 -9.69 -8.11 8.64
C ASP A 563 -8.26 -7.59 8.78
N ARG A 564 -8.05 -6.58 9.63
CA ARG A 564 -6.75 -5.96 9.87
C ARG A 564 -6.60 -5.46 11.30
N GLU A 565 -5.58 -5.97 12.00
CA GLU A 565 -5.19 -5.55 13.35
C GLU A 565 -3.67 -5.72 13.54
N GLY A 566 -3.14 -5.14 14.63
CA GLY A 566 -1.85 -5.56 15.18
C GLY A 566 -2.05 -6.74 16.15
N PHE A 567 -2.19 -6.43 17.45
CA PHE A 567 -2.82 -7.30 18.44
C PHE A 567 -3.87 -6.45 19.17
N PRO A 568 -5.17 -6.76 19.00
CA PRO A 568 -6.23 -5.85 19.44
C PRO A 568 -6.32 -5.72 20.95
N LEU A 569 -6.41 -4.49 21.46
CA LEU A 569 -6.57 -4.22 22.88
C LEU A 569 -7.82 -4.89 23.45
N VAL A 570 -8.91 -4.93 22.68
CA VAL A 570 -10.16 -5.58 23.06
C VAL A 570 -10.02 -7.09 23.34
N ILE A 571 -9.11 -7.78 22.65
CA ILE A 571 -8.78 -9.19 22.98
C ILE A 571 -8.06 -9.25 24.32
N MET A 572 -7.08 -8.39 24.55
CA MET A 572 -6.32 -8.35 25.81
C MET A 572 -7.24 -8.08 27.01
N GLU A 573 -8.17 -7.13 26.86
CA GLU A 573 -9.18 -6.79 27.87
C GLU A 573 -10.15 -7.97 28.13
N ALA A 574 -10.63 -8.61 27.07
CA ALA A 574 -11.51 -9.77 27.19
C ALA A 574 -10.80 -10.97 27.86
N MET A 575 -9.54 -11.25 27.47
CA MET A 575 -8.71 -12.27 28.12
C MET A 575 -8.54 -11.98 29.62
N ALA A 576 -8.28 -10.71 29.97
CA ALA A 576 -8.10 -10.28 31.36
C ALA A 576 -9.38 -10.37 32.19
N GLN A 577 -10.55 -10.34 31.56
CA GLN A 577 -11.85 -10.54 32.19
C GLN A 577 -12.33 -12.01 32.10
N GLY A 578 -11.49 -12.90 31.59
CA GLY A 578 -11.78 -14.34 31.52
C GLY A 578 -12.85 -14.74 30.50
N LEU A 579 -13.01 -13.95 29.44
CA LEU A 579 -13.90 -14.30 28.31
C LEU A 579 -13.25 -15.33 27.41
N LEU A 580 -14.08 -16.14 26.77
CA LEU A 580 -13.67 -16.97 25.64
C LEU A 580 -13.42 -16.08 24.42
N ILE A 581 -12.30 -16.27 23.74
CA ILE A 581 -11.97 -15.50 22.55
C ILE A 581 -12.32 -16.31 21.30
N VAL A 582 -13.10 -15.68 20.42
CA VAL A 582 -13.40 -16.16 19.05
C VAL A 582 -12.94 -15.09 18.07
N SER A 583 -12.05 -15.42 17.15
CA SER A 583 -11.40 -14.40 16.34
C SER A 583 -11.09 -14.87 14.92
N THR A 584 -11.09 -13.94 13.98
CA THR A 584 -10.41 -14.11 12.68
C THR A 584 -8.89 -14.10 12.85
N PRO A 585 -8.11 -14.73 11.94
CA PRO A 585 -6.64 -14.87 12.05
C PRO A 585 -5.93 -13.59 11.60
N VAL A 586 -6.06 -12.50 12.35
CA VAL A 586 -5.52 -11.19 11.99
C VAL A 586 -4.33 -10.78 12.86
N GLY A 587 -3.35 -10.15 12.25
CA GLY A 587 -2.17 -9.62 12.94
C GLY A 587 -1.44 -10.67 13.76
N ASP A 588 -1.27 -10.40 15.06
CA ASP A 588 -0.58 -11.27 16.00
C ASP A 588 -1.50 -12.35 16.64
N VAL A 589 -2.78 -12.37 16.31
CA VAL A 589 -3.76 -13.29 16.88
C VAL A 589 -3.33 -14.76 16.71
N PRO A 590 -2.97 -15.23 15.48
CA PRO A 590 -2.55 -16.63 15.30
C PRO A 590 -1.23 -16.98 16.00
N ASN A 591 -0.38 -16.00 16.27
CA ASN A 591 0.92 -16.22 16.91
C ASN A 591 0.83 -16.25 18.44
N ARG A 592 -0.19 -15.61 19.01
CA ARG A 592 -0.35 -15.44 20.46
C ARG A 592 -1.44 -16.30 21.07
N LEU A 593 -2.49 -16.60 20.32
CA LEU A 593 -3.62 -17.38 20.81
C LEU A 593 -3.52 -18.80 20.27
N THR A 594 -3.26 -19.75 21.19
CA THR A 594 -3.24 -21.18 20.85
C THR A 594 -4.67 -21.76 20.87
N PRO A 595 -4.91 -22.93 20.29
CA PRO A 595 -6.21 -23.62 20.36
C PRO A 595 -6.70 -23.91 21.78
N GLU A 596 -5.79 -23.91 22.76
CA GLU A 596 -6.12 -24.06 24.19
C GLU A 596 -6.59 -22.74 24.82
N MET A 597 -6.46 -21.60 24.13
CA MET A 597 -6.84 -20.27 24.62
C MET A 597 -7.99 -19.64 23.86
N ALA A 598 -8.14 -19.96 22.56
CA ALA A 598 -9.11 -19.29 21.70
C ALA A 598 -9.59 -20.18 20.55
N LEU A 599 -10.75 -19.84 19.99
CA LEU A 599 -11.19 -20.29 18.67
C LEU A 599 -10.75 -19.24 17.64
N VAL A 600 -9.71 -19.54 16.86
CA VAL A 600 -9.27 -18.69 15.76
C VAL A 600 -9.64 -19.38 14.45
N THR A 601 -10.35 -18.67 13.55
CA THR A 601 -10.75 -19.22 12.26
C THR A 601 -9.53 -19.46 11.35
N THR A 602 -9.66 -20.38 10.40
CA THR A 602 -8.57 -20.70 9.45
C THR A 602 -8.36 -19.60 8.42
N SER A 603 -9.41 -18.81 8.17
CA SER A 603 -9.40 -17.72 7.21
C SER A 603 -10.13 -16.49 7.73
N SER A 604 -9.74 -15.32 7.24
CA SER A 604 -10.47 -14.06 7.43
C SER A 604 -11.54 -13.82 6.37
N TYR A 605 -11.68 -14.66 5.33
CA TYR A 605 -12.76 -14.51 4.34
C TYR A 605 -14.13 -14.67 5.01
N PHE A 606 -15.08 -13.81 4.58
CA PHE A 606 -16.36 -13.64 5.24
C PHE A 606 -17.11 -14.95 5.44
N ASP A 607 -17.32 -15.70 4.38
CA ASP A 607 -18.13 -16.93 4.42
C ASP A 607 -17.46 -18.04 5.20
N ILE A 608 -16.13 -18.19 5.10
CA ILE A 608 -15.36 -19.19 5.83
C ILE A 608 -15.38 -18.86 7.33
N ALA A 609 -15.08 -17.62 7.69
CA ALA A 609 -15.08 -17.20 9.09
C ALA A 609 -16.47 -17.31 9.72
N LEU A 610 -17.53 -16.95 8.99
CA LEU A 610 -18.90 -17.09 9.45
C LEU A 610 -19.25 -18.55 9.77
N GLU A 611 -18.95 -19.46 8.85
CA GLU A 611 -19.29 -20.88 9.01
C GLU A 611 -18.50 -21.52 10.18
N GLU A 612 -17.19 -21.27 10.26
CA GLU A 612 -16.34 -21.80 11.35
C GLU A 612 -16.74 -21.26 12.72
N MET A 613 -17.09 -19.97 12.84
CA MET A 613 -17.59 -19.39 14.08
C MET A 613 -18.97 -19.95 14.44
N ALA A 614 -19.88 -20.07 13.46
CA ALA A 614 -21.24 -20.59 13.67
C ALA A 614 -21.26 -22.07 14.10
N GLN A 615 -20.29 -22.87 13.69
CA GLN A 615 -20.10 -24.25 14.14
C GLN A 615 -19.34 -24.35 15.46
N GLY A 616 -18.28 -23.53 15.60
CA GLY A 616 -17.39 -23.62 16.77
C GLY A 616 -18.00 -23.08 18.06
N ILE A 617 -18.78 -22.00 18.02
CA ILE A 617 -19.40 -21.41 19.22
C ILE A 617 -20.36 -22.38 19.91
N PRO A 618 -21.33 -22.99 19.23
CA PRO A 618 -22.21 -24.01 19.89
C PRO A 618 -21.44 -25.18 20.47
N ALA A 619 -20.41 -25.67 19.79
CA ALA A 619 -19.56 -26.75 20.27
C ALA A 619 -18.83 -26.38 21.57
N LEU A 620 -18.31 -25.14 21.67
CA LEU A 620 -17.65 -24.65 22.88
C LEU A 620 -18.64 -24.36 24.02
N VAL A 621 -19.85 -23.93 23.70
CA VAL A 621 -20.91 -23.75 24.73
C VAL A 621 -21.39 -25.11 25.30
N ALA A 622 -21.46 -26.13 24.45
CA ALA A 622 -21.81 -27.48 24.85
C ALA A 622 -20.71 -28.15 25.70
N ASP A 623 -19.44 -27.95 25.38
CA ASP A 623 -18.28 -28.46 26.13
C ASP A 623 -17.80 -27.42 27.17
N ARG A 624 -18.53 -27.39 28.32
CA ARG A 624 -18.25 -26.43 29.40
C ARG A 624 -16.85 -26.57 29.98
N ASP A 625 -16.35 -27.79 30.10
CA ASP A 625 -15.02 -28.04 30.68
C ASP A 625 -13.91 -27.54 29.77
N ARG A 626 -14.03 -27.75 28.46
CA ARG A 626 -13.10 -27.20 27.48
C ARG A 626 -13.15 -25.68 27.48
N SER A 627 -14.34 -25.11 27.44
CA SER A 627 -14.53 -23.65 27.47
C SER A 627 -13.91 -23.04 28.73
N MET A 628 -14.06 -23.67 29.91
CA MET A 628 -13.46 -23.21 31.17
C MET A 628 -11.93 -23.23 31.09
N ARG A 629 -11.34 -24.34 30.67
CA ARG A 629 -9.87 -24.47 30.52
C ARG A 629 -9.31 -23.40 29.56
N MET A 630 -9.97 -23.15 28.44
CA MET A 630 -9.55 -22.13 27.47
C MET A 630 -9.55 -20.72 28.07
N ARG A 631 -10.59 -20.37 28.83
CA ARG A 631 -10.72 -19.06 29.51
C ARG A 631 -9.66 -18.90 30.61
N GLU A 632 -9.40 -19.93 31.40
CA GLU A 632 -8.37 -19.90 32.44
C GLU A 632 -6.97 -19.76 31.84
N ALA A 633 -6.68 -20.46 30.74
CA ALA A 633 -5.42 -20.34 30.02
C ALA A 633 -5.24 -18.93 29.46
N SER A 634 -6.27 -18.35 28.82
CA SER A 634 -6.30 -16.97 28.33
C SER A 634 -6.09 -15.95 29.45
N LEU A 635 -6.78 -16.09 30.57
CA LEU A 635 -6.65 -15.20 31.73
C LEU A 635 -5.24 -15.28 32.37
N LYS A 636 -4.67 -16.48 32.44
CA LYS A 636 -3.30 -16.68 32.94
C LYS A 636 -2.29 -15.98 32.05
N GLU A 637 -2.43 -16.13 30.72
CA GLU A 637 -1.58 -15.43 29.74
C GLU A 637 -1.72 -13.91 29.87
N ALA A 638 -2.95 -13.40 29.99
CA ALA A 638 -3.19 -11.97 30.16
C ALA A 638 -2.49 -11.41 31.41
N ARG A 639 -2.58 -12.11 32.55
CA ARG A 639 -1.91 -11.71 33.81
C ARG A 639 -0.39 -11.70 33.69
N THR A 640 0.17 -12.58 32.88
CA THR A 640 1.63 -12.68 32.69
C THR A 640 2.15 -11.66 31.67
N SER A 641 1.49 -11.56 30.52
CA SER A 641 2.01 -10.80 29.37
C SER A 641 1.55 -9.35 29.31
N PHE A 642 0.38 -9.03 29.91
CA PHE A 642 -0.24 -7.70 29.81
C PHE A 642 -0.34 -6.98 31.16
N ALA A 643 0.44 -7.40 32.16
CA ALA A 643 0.48 -6.78 33.46
C ALA A 643 0.96 -5.31 33.39
N PRO A 644 0.26 -4.37 34.06
CA PRO A 644 0.65 -2.95 34.06
C PRO A 644 2.07 -2.70 34.61
N GLU A 645 2.50 -3.53 35.53
CA GLU A 645 3.84 -3.43 36.17
C GLU A 645 4.94 -3.67 35.14
N ARG A 646 4.81 -4.68 34.28
CA ARG A 646 5.74 -4.99 33.19
C ARG A 646 5.79 -3.84 32.19
N PHE A 647 4.63 -3.37 31.75
CA PHE A 647 4.52 -2.23 30.83
C PHE A 647 5.23 -1.00 31.40
N ARG A 648 4.99 -0.67 32.68
CA ARG A 648 5.65 0.46 33.35
C ARG A 648 7.16 0.28 33.41
N ALA A 649 7.63 -0.92 33.77
CA ALA A 649 9.06 -1.21 33.85
C ALA A 649 9.76 -1.04 32.48
N ASP A 650 9.16 -1.62 31.42
CA ASP A 650 9.70 -1.58 30.06
C ASP A 650 9.78 -0.14 29.50
N TYR A 651 8.69 0.63 29.61
CA TYR A 651 8.70 2.03 29.17
C TYR A 651 9.59 2.93 30.04
N ARG A 652 9.64 2.68 31.35
CA ARG A 652 10.54 3.42 32.25
C ARG A 652 12.00 3.15 31.94
N ALA A 653 12.37 1.91 31.65
CA ALA A 653 13.70 1.53 31.19
C ALA A 653 14.04 2.23 29.87
N LEU A 654 13.18 2.10 28.85
CA LEU A 654 13.35 2.71 27.53
C LEU A 654 13.52 4.24 27.62
N LEU A 655 12.69 4.92 28.41
CA LEU A 655 12.68 6.37 28.57
C LEU A 655 13.70 6.88 29.59
N SER A 656 14.46 5.99 30.25
CA SER A 656 15.53 6.35 31.22
C SER A 656 16.94 6.01 30.73
N GLU A 657 17.08 5.16 29.70
CA GLU A 657 18.39 4.81 29.12
C GLU A 657 19.20 6.07 28.80
N ARG A 658 20.43 6.16 29.30
CA ARG A 658 21.33 7.28 28.98
C ARG A 658 21.83 7.18 27.54
N ALA A 659 22.17 8.30 26.91
CA ALA A 659 22.91 8.28 25.67
C ALA A 659 24.26 7.60 25.93
N SER A 660 24.51 6.49 25.26
CA SER A 660 25.83 5.85 25.23
C SER A 660 26.78 6.66 24.38
#